data_e34ca471950065a2416939fe30dcb3ab
#
_entry.id   e34ca471950065a2416939fe30dcb3ab
#
_cell.length_a   1.000
_cell.length_b   1.000
_cell.length_c   1.000
_cell.angle_alpha   90.00
_cell.angle_beta   90.00
_cell.angle_gamma   90.00
#
_symmetry.space_group_name_H-M   'P 1'
#
loop_
_entity.id
_entity.type
_entity.pdbx_description
1 polymer ?
#
loop_
_entity_poly.entity_id
_entity_poly.type
_entity_poly.pdbx_seq_one_letter_code
_entity_poly.pdbx_strand_id
1 'polypeptide(L)'
;MKKSRNFGNAYKAIAMVTFMLMFSFSGCIGEGSDKNDNLIDVNDQGQIDSLVVAFEVKDTYTNIDDNPQKFADYLEDKLNAPVTLYPVDGEGAAIEALRFGHADLAFMDGGSAWIGWQQYGLEVLASETKPDGRHWYGARAVVRAGSDIAEAHLDNDNYTDPFATFQGKTPCHTGWLKSAGMLLPMGYLIGNGYANVIGDPNTVESMRNTIYAFFNEDASIPEVGDTYYSYKGALRCLSEERGDIAFVADTTVDYYCVDRVDSNSWCLDESEYVELPLFGRAPGHPVMYNPITMSEEKAGIVKKVLLEMEDDDVGEEILDDIINSPRGIVDVGTTVDHLGTYSSAIRNIPGIQAYYGGKYAINTSVSPTKNPIIIAYEVRDTYENIDANPQLLADRLAKKLNVTVELYDVSSEGAIIEALRFGHADIGFMDGGAAWVGWKEYGLQALAADLKPDGRSWYGAQAYVRADSDMAQAFLDDDETTDPFALFEGKTSCHTGWLKSAGMLLPMGYLIGNGYAEVVGDPDDVASLRSTIYNFFNEDASIPESGDFYYSYEGALRCLSEERGDIAFIADTTYDYNCVQKQRNWCLENEDGSSGYVALPLFGKAPSHPVMYNPDTMDMYTRAAILTALMDMNGEEWIDEGSGYCYNSLTRDVDSEISPNMCGDSILDEVLNTGGLIAVNTQEHMGSYSDSISNVPGIAAYYEGKYDI
;
A
#
# COMPACT_ATOMS: atom_id res chain seq x y z
N MET A 1 47.22 49.97 -6.70
CA MET A 1 48.09 48.80 -6.80
C MET A 1 47.20 47.60 -6.89
N LYS A 2 47.35 46.87 -7.95
CA LYS A 2 46.68 45.71 -8.51
C LYS A 2 45.68 44.94 -7.65
N LYS A 3 44.38 45.01 -8.06
CA LYS A 3 43.35 44.01 -7.81
C LYS A 3 43.46 42.96 -8.93
N SER A 4 43.76 41.70 -8.61
CA SER A 4 43.52 40.57 -9.50
C SER A 4 42.12 40.06 -9.19
N ARG A 5 41.25 40.05 -10.18
CA ARG A 5 39.94 39.41 -10.13
C ARG A 5 40.09 38.02 -10.74
N ASN A 6 39.69 36.99 -9.96
CA ASN A 6 39.49 35.65 -10.42
C ASN A 6 38.35 35.62 -11.44
N PHE A 7 38.66 35.29 -12.67
CA PHE A 7 37.68 35.03 -13.78
C PHE A 7 37.59 33.52 -14.11
N GLY A 8 37.82 32.64 -13.12
CA GLY A 8 37.86 31.21 -13.36
C GLY A 8 36.51 30.48 -13.30
N ASN A 9 35.60 30.95 -12.45
CA ASN A 9 34.37 30.16 -12.14
C ASN A 9 33.16 30.45 -13.02
N ALA A 10 33.17 31.54 -13.79
CA ALA A 10 32.05 31.86 -14.68
C ALA A 10 32.04 31.04 -15.99
N TYR A 11 33.18 30.51 -16.41
CA TYR A 11 33.26 29.68 -17.64
C TYR A 11 32.87 28.23 -17.43
N LYS A 12 33.01 27.67 -16.23
CA LYS A 12 32.57 26.30 -15.94
C LYS A 12 31.05 26.21 -15.85
N ALA A 13 30.39 27.19 -15.25
CA ALA A 13 28.92 27.24 -15.18
C ALA A 13 28.25 27.43 -16.56
N ILE A 14 28.85 28.22 -17.45
CA ILE A 14 28.34 28.44 -18.81
C ILE A 14 28.57 27.21 -19.69
N ALA A 15 29.64 26.45 -19.51
CA ALA A 15 29.89 25.21 -20.24
C ALA A 15 28.90 24.08 -19.83
N MET A 16 28.52 24.00 -18.54
CA MET A 16 27.55 23.02 -18.05
C MET A 16 26.12 23.27 -18.55
N VAL A 17 25.67 24.54 -18.55
CA VAL A 17 24.35 24.93 -19.08
C VAL A 17 24.28 24.73 -20.61
N THR A 18 25.38 24.92 -21.33
CA THR A 18 25.40 24.71 -22.78
C THR A 18 25.43 23.22 -23.14
N PHE A 19 25.97 22.35 -22.28
CA PHE A 19 25.96 20.91 -22.49
C PHE A 19 24.57 20.32 -22.20
N MET A 20 23.86 20.81 -21.15
CA MET A 20 22.46 20.42 -20.88
C MET A 20 21.49 20.82 -22.00
N LEU A 21 21.74 21.89 -22.74
CA LEU A 21 20.91 22.31 -23.86
C LEU A 21 21.15 21.54 -25.18
N MET A 22 22.20 20.72 -25.28
CA MET A 22 22.50 19.93 -26.50
C MET A 22 21.96 18.51 -26.46
N PHE A 23 21.57 17.97 -25.30
CA PHE A 23 20.93 16.66 -25.21
C PHE A 23 19.41 16.67 -25.31
N SER A 24 18.78 17.83 -25.42
CA SER A 24 17.32 17.97 -25.52
C SER A 24 16.74 17.76 -26.93
N PHE A 25 17.52 17.35 -27.93
CA PHE A 25 17.08 17.18 -29.31
C PHE A 25 17.64 15.95 -30.01
N SER A 26 17.48 14.77 -29.43
CA SER A 26 17.57 13.51 -30.15
C SER A 26 16.32 12.67 -29.92
N GLY A 27 15.14 13.25 -30.19
CA GLY A 27 13.93 12.48 -30.40
C GLY A 27 13.95 11.96 -31.84
N CYS A 28 14.12 10.69 -32.04
CA CYS A 28 13.98 10.03 -33.31
C CYS A 28 12.56 10.15 -33.85
N ILE A 29 12.40 10.75 -35.03
CA ILE A 29 11.26 10.55 -35.88
C ILE A 29 11.48 9.20 -36.59
N GLY A 30 10.76 8.18 -36.19
CA GLY A 30 10.71 6.87 -36.84
C GLY A 30 9.27 6.46 -37.07
N GLU A 31 8.93 6.22 -38.31
CA GLU A 31 7.64 5.72 -38.80
C GLU A 31 7.34 4.31 -38.23
N GLY A 32 6.05 4.03 -38.00
CA GLY A 32 5.54 2.87 -37.30
C GLY A 32 5.92 1.51 -37.87
N SER A 33 6.03 0.58 -36.96
CA SER A 33 5.69 -0.84 -37.13
C SER A 33 5.51 -1.51 -35.75
N ASP A 34 4.41 -2.28 -35.65
CA ASP A 34 4.07 -3.16 -34.54
C ASP A 34 5.26 -3.93 -33.96
N LYS A 35 5.49 -3.77 -32.66
CA LYS A 35 5.95 -4.77 -31.69
C LYS A 35 6.28 -4.07 -30.36
N ASN A 36 6.01 -4.74 -29.23
CA ASN A 36 6.51 -4.40 -27.89
C ASN A 36 7.84 -3.66 -27.97
N ASP A 37 7.83 -2.34 -27.78
CA ASP A 37 9.06 -1.57 -27.56
C ASP A 37 9.56 -1.93 -26.15
N ASN A 38 10.26 -3.07 -26.06
CA ASN A 38 11.16 -3.31 -24.95
C ASN A 38 12.12 -2.13 -24.92
N LEU A 39 12.25 -1.47 -23.76
CA LEU A 39 13.30 -0.48 -23.55
C LEU A 39 14.63 -1.08 -23.96
N ILE A 40 15.24 -0.54 -25.03
CA ILE A 40 16.55 -1.00 -25.52
C ILE A 40 17.60 -0.13 -24.84
N ASP A 41 17.84 -0.40 -23.56
CA ASP A 41 18.88 0.24 -22.75
C ASP A 41 20.07 -0.69 -22.48
N VAL A 42 20.03 -1.90 -23.08
CA VAL A 42 21.08 -2.90 -23.12
C VAL A 42 21.33 -3.32 -24.57
N ASN A 43 22.56 -3.28 -25.02
CA ASN A 43 22.94 -3.66 -26.39
C ASN A 43 23.01 -5.17 -26.58
N ASP A 44 23.16 -5.63 -27.84
CA ASP A 44 23.28 -7.06 -28.21
C ASP A 44 24.49 -7.81 -27.53
N GLN A 45 25.40 -7.09 -26.87
CA GLN A 45 26.54 -7.62 -26.14
C GLN A 45 26.30 -7.70 -24.63
N GLY A 46 25.08 -7.35 -24.16
CA GLY A 46 24.72 -7.34 -22.75
C GLY A 46 25.37 -6.18 -21.98
N GLN A 47 25.65 -5.04 -22.64
CA GLN A 47 26.20 -3.85 -22.02
C GLN A 47 25.11 -2.77 -21.97
N ILE A 48 25.00 -2.06 -20.85
CA ILE A 48 24.11 -0.91 -20.71
C ILE A 48 24.69 0.31 -21.44
N ASP A 49 23.82 1.18 -21.93
CA ASP A 49 24.23 2.38 -22.65
C ASP A 49 24.79 3.46 -21.72
N SER A 50 24.16 3.66 -20.58
CA SER A 50 24.54 4.61 -19.52
C SER A 50 23.78 4.33 -18.24
N LEU A 51 24.20 4.96 -17.12
CA LEU A 51 23.47 4.94 -15.86
C LEU A 51 23.42 6.35 -15.26
N VAL A 52 22.25 6.78 -14.79
CA VAL A 52 22.05 8.04 -14.08
C VAL A 52 21.64 7.75 -12.65
N VAL A 53 22.42 8.21 -11.67
CA VAL A 53 22.14 8.02 -10.24
C VAL A 53 21.72 9.33 -9.62
N ALA A 54 20.49 9.39 -9.07
CA ALA A 54 20.06 10.53 -8.28
C ALA A 54 20.71 10.45 -6.90
N PHE A 55 21.35 11.54 -6.51
CA PHE A 55 22.06 11.64 -5.25
C PHE A 55 21.80 12.98 -4.58
N GLU A 56 21.45 12.95 -3.28
CA GLU A 56 21.21 14.19 -2.52
C GLU A 56 22.52 14.94 -2.32
N VAL A 57 22.62 16.13 -2.89
CA VAL A 57 23.80 16.98 -2.73
C VAL A 57 23.66 17.79 -1.44
N LYS A 58 24.47 17.46 -0.45
CA LYS A 58 24.58 18.25 0.77
C LYS A 58 25.66 19.33 0.59
N ASP A 59 25.38 20.56 1.01
CA ASP A 59 26.36 21.68 0.98
C ASP A 59 27.67 21.39 1.76
N THR A 60 27.72 20.26 2.44
CA THR A 60 28.77 19.82 3.36
C THR A 60 29.72 18.77 2.82
N TYR A 61 29.68 18.40 1.52
CA TYR A 61 30.73 17.54 0.95
C TYR A 61 32.09 18.28 0.86
N THR A 62 32.57 18.74 2.03
CA THR A 62 33.90 19.30 2.19
C THR A 62 34.95 18.22 2.36
N ASN A 63 34.57 17.01 2.70
CA ASN A 63 35.44 15.87 2.80
C ASN A 63 35.47 15.13 1.44
N ILE A 64 36.66 14.82 0.97
CA ILE A 64 36.85 14.10 -0.29
C ILE A 64 36.36 12.65 -0.20
N ASP A 65 36.31 12.10 1.01
CA ASP A 65 35.90 10.74 1.26
C ASP A 65 34.35 10.57 1.15
N ASP A 66 33.60 11.62 1.46
CA ASP A 66 32.13 11.65 1.33
C ASP A 66 31.65 12.06 -0.08
N ASN A 67 32.54 12.15 -1.06
CA ASN A 67 32.20 12.63 -2.40
C ASN A 67 31.49 11.56 -3.24
N PRO A 68 30.21 11.75 -3.59
CA PRO A 68 29.43 10.78 -4.36
C PRO A 68 30.00 10.50 -5.77
N GLN A 69 30.91 11.34 -6.29
CA GLN A 69 31.57 11.10 -7.56
C GLN A 69 32.42 9.80 -7.54
N LYS A 70 33.04 9.46 -6.39
CA LYS A 70 33.76 8.18 -6.25
C LYS A 70 32.85 6.98 -6.51
N PHE A 71 31.58 7.05 -6.06
CA PHE A 71 30.59 5.98 -6.30
C PHE A 71 30.23 5.90 -7.79
N ALA A 72 30.02 7.05 -8.46
CA ALA A 72 29.77 7.06 -9.90
C ALA A 72 30.96 6.52 -10.69
N ASP A 73 32.18 6.93 -10.37
CA ASP A 73 33.41 6.47 -11.01
C ASP A 73 33.60 4.94 -10.83
N TYR A 74 33.28 4.41 -9.65
CA TYR A 74 33.28 2.96 -9.38
C TYR A 74 32.27 2.21 -10.25
N LEU A 75 31.03 2.68 -10.29
CA LEU A 75 30.01 2.06 -11.14
C LEU A 75 30.38 2.13 -12.62
N GLU A 76 30.94 3.25 -13.08
CA GLU A 76 31.42 3.40 -14.46
C GLU A 76 32.48 2.36 -14.83
N ASP A 77 33.45 2.13 -13.92
CA ASP A 77 34.49 1.09 -14.12
C ASP A 77 33.89 -0.32 -14.17
N LYS A 78 32.98 -0.65 -13.24
CA LYS A 78 32.38 -2.00 -13.14
C LYS A 78 31.38 -2.30 -14.25
N LEU A 79 30.59 -1.33 -14.66
CA LEU A 79 29.60 -1.47 -15.71
C LEU A 79 30.18 -1.32 -17.11
N ASN A 80 31.38 -0.73 -17.23
CA ASN A 80 31.99 -0.33 -18.49
C ASN A 80 31.05 0.52 -19.36
N ALA A 81 30.34 1.43 -18.71
CA ALA A 81 29.35 2.33 -19.30
C ALA A 81 29.37 3.70 -18.56
N PRO A 82 29.09 4.82 -19.24
CA PRO A 82 29.07 6.14 -18.58
C PRO A 82 28.10 6.19 -17.42
N VAL A 83 28.56 6.70 -16.26
CA VAL A 83 27.71 6.92 -15.08
C VAL A 83 27.70 8.40 -14.72
N THR A 84 26.50 8.95 -14.58
CA THR A 84 26.29 10.36 -14.29
C THR A 84 25.52 10.54 -12.98
N LEU A 85 25.96 11.46 -12.12
CA LEU A 85 25.19 11.86 -10.95
C LEU A 85 24.14 12.92 -11.34
N TYR A 86 22.93 12.70 -10.93
CA TYR A 86 21.84 13.67 -11.02
C TYR A 86 21.62 14.29 -9.62
N PRO A 87 22.01 15.56 -9.42
CA PRO A 87 21.89 16.20 -8.12
C PRO A 87 20.41 16.46 -7.78
N VAL A 88 20.01 16.10 -6.58
CA VAL A 88 18.66 16.35 -6.04
C VAL A 88 18.74 17.08 -4.70
N ASP A 89 17.73 17.90 -4.39
CA ASP A 89 17.65 18.68 -3.16
C ASP A 89 17.05 17.89 -1.98
N GLY A 90 16.67 16.64 -2.22
CA GLY A 90 16.09 15.75 -1.22
C GLY A 90 15.26 14.61 -1.83
N GLU A 91 14.65 13.84 -0.96
CA GLU A 91 13.92 12.60 -1.29
C GLU A 91 12.78 12.80 -2.31
N GLY A 92 12.05 13.92 -2.22
CA GLY A 92 10.98 14.22 -3.17
C GLY A 92 11.50 14.47 -4.58
N ALA A 93 12.62 15.19 -4.70
CA ALA A 93 13.28 15.41 -5.98
C ALA A 93 13.88 14.09 -6.54
N ALA A 94 14.30 13.16 -5.69
CA ALA A 94 14.73 11.83 -6.09
C ALA A 94 13.56 11.00 -6.64
N ILE A 95 12.39 11.03 -5.98
CA ILE A 95 11.15 10.41 -6.50
C ILE A 95 10.83 10.98 -7.88
N GLU A 96 10.85 12.30 -8.05
CA GLU A 96 10.58 12.97 -9.32
C GLU A 96 11.58 12.58 -10.40
N ALA A 97 12.88 12.52 -10.06
CA ALA A 97 13.93 12.13 -10.99
C ALA A 97 13.72 10.70 -11.53
N LEU A 98 13.40 9.74 -10.65
CA LEU A 98 13.08 8.37 -11.05
C LEU A 98 11.77 8.29 -11.84
N ARG A 99 10.72 8.96 -11.34
CA ARG A 99 9.40 8.98 -11.95
C ARG A 99 9.43 9.43 -13.40
N PHE A 100 10.24 10.45 -13.70
CA PHE A 100 10.34 11.06 -15.04
C PHE A 100 11.54 10.58 -15.87
N GLY A 101 12.24 9.55 -15.40
CA GLY A 101 13.38 8.99 -16.14
C GLY A 101 14.57 9.95 -16.26
N HIS A 102 14.69 10.93 -15.36
CA HIS A 102 15.86 11.80 -15.25
C HIS A 102 17.01 11.09 -14.52
N ALA A 103 16.67 10.09 -13.73
CA ALA A 103 17.61 9.18 -13.09
C ALA A 103 17.11 7.73 -13.21
N ASP A 104 18.04 6.80 -13.21
CA ASP A 104 17.78 5.35 -13.23
C ASP A 104 17.68 4.79 -11.82
N LEU A 105 18.48 5.32 -10.88
CA LEU A 105 18.58 4.85 -9.48
C LEU A 105 18.52 6.01 -8.50
N ALA A 106 17.98 5.73 -7.30
CA ALA A 106 18.10 6.58 -6.12
C ALA A 106 18.14 5.76 -4.84
N PHE A 107 18.96 6.19 -3.87
CA PHE A 107 18.93 5.69 -2.50
C PHE A 107 17.91 6.51 -1.72
N MET A 108 16.98 5.85 -1.01
CA MET A 108 15.85 6.52 -0.39
C MET A 108 15.60 6.06 1.05
N ASP A 109 15.02 6.94 1.89
CA ASP A 109 14.50 6.48 3.17
C ASP A 109 13.23 5.60 3.00
N GLY A 110 12.88 4.84 4.04
CA GLY A 110 11.75 3.91 3.94
C GLY A 110 10.40 4.60 3.71
N GLY A 111 10.23 5.86 4.11
CA GLY A 111 8.99 6.60 3.91
C GLY A 111 8.85 7.15 2.49
N SER A 112 9.93 7.70 1.93
CA SER A 112 9.97 8.17 0.54
C SER A 112 9.90 7.00 -0.43
N ALA A 113 10.61 5.91 -0.15
CA ALA A 113 10.52 4.68 -0.93
C ALA A 113 9.09 4.11 -0.94
N TRP A 114 8.43 4.11 0.22
CA TRP A 114 7.04 3.66 0.31
C TRP A 114 6.10 4.51 -0.54
N ILE A 115 6.18 5.84 -0.47
CA ILE A 115 5.30 6.69 -1.27
C ILE A 115 5.67 6.65 -2.76
N GLY A 116 6.96 6.53 -3.09
CA GLY A 116 7.45 6.29 -4.45
C GLY A 116 6.86 5.02 -5.06
N TRP A 117 6.85 3.94 -4.28
CA TRP A 117 6.21 2.69 -4.68
C TRP A 117 4.69 2.82 -4.79
N GLN A 118 4.01 3.30 -3.73
CA GLN A 118 2.55 3.32 -3.65
C GLN A 118 1.89 4.28 -4.65
N GLN A 119 2.49 5.43 -4.89
CA GLN A 119 1.88 6.46 -5.74
C GLN A 119 2.44 6.47 -7.17
N TYR A 120 3.68 6.03 -7.37
CA TYR A 120 4.36 6.21 -8.66
C TYR A 120 4.89 4.92 -9.25
N GLY A 121 4.66 3.77 -8.61
CA GLY A 121 5.06 2.47 -9.12
C GLY A 121 6.58 2.26 -9.20
N LEU A 122 7.36 3.01 -8.40
CA LEU A 122 8.79 2.75 -8.26
C LEU A 122 9.01 1.42 -7.57
N GLU A 123 10.09 0.73 -7.88
CA GLU A 123 10.41 -0.57 -7.32
C GLU A 123 11.76 -0.58 -6.59
N VAL A 124 11.91 -1.54 -5.68
CA VAL A 124 13.16 -1.78 -4.94
C VAL A 124 14.06 -2.68 -5.78
N LEU A 125 15.27 -2.20 -6.07
CA LEU A 125 16.30 -2.96 -6.73
C LEU A 125 17.13 -3.79 -5.73
N ALA A 126 17.55 -3.14 -4.64
CA ALA A 126 18.38 -3.70 -3.56
C ALA A 126 18.22 -2.84 -2.30
N SER A 127 18.85 -3.19 -1.20
CA SER A 127 18.82 -2.38 0.03
C SER A 127 20.14 -2.38 0.77
N GLU A 128 20.44 -1.25 1.40
CA GLU A 128 21.49 -1.15 2.40
C GLU A 128 21.25 -2.11 3.57
N THR A 129 22.33 -2.54 4.21
CA THR A 129 22.27 -3.32 5.44
C THR A 129 22.53 -2.47 6.67
N LYS A 130 21.96 -2.89 7.79
CA LYS A 130 22.27 -2.37 9.11
C LYS A 130 23.54 -3.05 9.67
N PRO A 131 24.17 -2.49 10.72
CA PRO A 131 25.36 -3.10 11.31
C PRO A 131 25.19 -4.55 11.79
N ASP A 132 23.96 -4.98 12.06
CA ASP A 132 23.59 -6.36 12.41
C ASP A 132 23.40 -7.28 11.20
N GLY A 133 23.58 -6.75 9.97
CA GLY A 133 23.44 -7.47 8.71
C GLY A 133 22.01 -7.58 8.18
N ARG A 134 21.01 -7.04 8.89
CA ARG A 134 19.63 -6.99 8.40
C ARG A 134 19.39 -5.76 7.52
N HIS A 135 18.53 -5.88 6.54
CA HIS A 135 18.07 -4.77 5.70
C HIS A 135 16.76 -4.11 6.22
N TRP A 136 16.41 -4.36 7.47
CA TRP A 136 15.21 -3.84 8.16
C TRP A 136 15.45 -3.82 9.68
N TYR A 137 14.59 -3.12 10.41
CA TYR A 137 14.50 -3.20 11.87
C TYR A 137 13.05 -3.37 12.31
N GLY A 138 12.83 -4.15 13.38
CA GLY A 138 11.50 -4.45 13.87
C GLY A 138 10.95 -3.34 14.76
N ALA A 139 9.64 -3.12 14.70
CA ALA A 139 8.92 -2.31 15.67
C ALA A 139 8.25 -3.22 16.70
N ARG A 140 8.48 -2.99 17.99
CA ARG A 140 7.84 -3.77 19.06
C ARG A 140 7.46 -2.92 20.27
N ALA A 141 6.59 -3.49 21.08
CA ALA A 141 6.36 -3.01 22.43
C ALA A 141 7.28 -3.72 23.40
N VAL A 142 7.80 -2.97 24.36
CA VAL A 142 8.50 -3.48 25.55
C VAL A 142 7.68 -3.07 26.76
N VAL A 143 7.46 -4.00 27.68
CA VAL A 143 6.72 -3.80 28.93
C VAL A 143 7.52 -4.30 30.11
N ARG A 144 7.16 -3.89 31.34
CA ARG A 144 7.83 -4.42 32.55
C ARG A 144 7.34 -5.84 32.83
N ALA A 145 8.26 -6.71 33.24
CA ALA A 145 7.93 -8.03 33.80
C ALA A 145 6.96 -7.89 34.99
N GLY A 146 5.98 -8.79 35.09
CA GLY A 146 4.93 -8.72 36.12
C GLY A 146 3.81 -7.72 35.84
N SER A 147 3.81 -7.02 34.69
CA SER A 147 2.63 -6.32 34.21
C SER A 147 1.59 -7.29 33.66
N ASP A 148 0.31 -6.89 33.68
CA ASP A 148 -0.77 -7.69 33.09
C ASP A 148 -0.57 -7.97 31.60
N ILE A 149 0.09 -7.05 30.86
CA ILE A 149 0.47 -7.23 29.47
C ILE A 149 1.54 -8.33 29.34
N ALA A 150 2.56 -8.31 30.23
CA ALA A 150 3.60 -9.34 30.25
C ALA A 150 3.03 -10.71 30.63
N GLU A 151 2.11 -10.74 31.59
CA GLU A 151 1.40 -11.98 32.00
C GLU A 151 0.62 -12.55 30.82
N ALA A 152 -0.17 -11.71 30.11
CA ALA A 152 -0.94 -12.12 28.94
C ALA A 152 -0.08 -12.62 27.75
N HIS A 153 1.18 -12.16 27.67
CA HIS A 153 2.12 -12.65 26.65
C HIS A 153 2.83 -13.95 27.05
N LEU A 154 3.10 -14.13 28.34
CA LEU A 154 3.94 -15.23 28.85
C LEU A 154 3.13 -16.43 29.35
N ASP A 155 1.83 -16.29 29.58
CA ASP A 155 0.99 -17.35 30.15
C ASP A 155 0.74 -18.52 29.20
N ASN A 156 1.02 -18.35 27.90
CA ASN A 156 0.90 -19.35 26.85
C ASN A 156 -0.51 -19.98 26.77
N ASP A 157 -1.53 -19.29 27.25
CA ASP A 157 -2.89 -19.83 27.26
C ASP A 157 -3.75 -19.36 26.08
N ASN A 158 -3.24 -18.44 25.25
CA ASN A 158 -3.89 -17.82 24.10
C ASN A 158 -5.32 -17.29 24.30
N TYR A 159 -5.78 -17.24 25.54
CA TYR A 159 -7.06 -16.64 25.90
C TYR A 159 -6.98 -15.12 26.04
N THR A 160 -5.77 -14.60 26.30
CA THR A 160 -5.56 -13.17 26.52
C THR A 160 -4.55 -12.63 25.53
N ASP A 161 -5.04 -11.99 24.48
CA ASP A 161 -4.19 -11.28 23.52
C ASP A 161 -3.50 -10.10 24.23
N PRO A 162 -2.16 -10.06 24.29
CA PRO A 162 -1.42 -8.98 24.94
C PRO A 162 -1.73 -7.60 24.32
N PHE A 163 -2.03 -7.52 23.03
CA PHE A 163 -2.37 -6.25 22.38
C PHE A 163 -3.75 -5.73 22.76
N ALA A 164 -4.70 -6.61 23.07
CA ALA A 164 -6.02 -6.22 23.56
C ALA A 164 -5.94 -5.58 24.96
N THR A 165 -4.90 -5.90 25.76
CA THR A 165 -4.70 -5.30 27.08
C THR A 165 -4.08 -3.90 27.06
N PHE A 166 -3.74 -3.37 25.88
CA PHE A 166 -3.16 -2.03 25.73
C PHE A 166 -4.15 -0.89 25.99
N GLN A 167 -5.42 -1.15 25.82
CA GLN A 167 -6.46 -0.13 26.00
C GLN A 167 -6.40 0.47 27.41
N GLY A 168 -6.36 1.81 27.47
CA GLY A 168 -6.30 2.55 28.73
C GLY A 168 -4.93 2.61 29.41
N LYS A 169 -3.89 1.95 28.88
CA LYS A 169 -2.51 2.02 29.38
C LYS A 169 -1.84 3.33 28.98
N THR A 170 -0.71 3.64 29.59
CA THR A 170 0.10 4.81 29.26
C THR A 170 1.27 4.42 28.35
N PRO A 171 1.26 4.78 27.05
CA PRO A 171 2.36 4.47 26.15
C PRO A 171 3.48 5.49 26.20
N CYS A 172 4.70 5.04 25.98
CA CYS A 172 5.90 5.84 25.75
C CYS A 172 6.28 5.74 24.28
N HIS A 173 5.93 6.76 23.49
CA HIS A 173 6.34 6.85 22.08
C HIS A 173 7.71 7.50 21.95
N THR A 174 8.41 7.24 20.84
CA THR A 174 9.73 7.82 20.55
C THR A 174 9.68 9.26 20.01
N GLY A 175 8.50 9.73 19.68
CA GLY A 175 8.22 11.03 19.08
C GLY A 175 7.17 10.94 18.00
N TRP A 176 6.67 12.09 17.56
CA TRP A 176 5.60 12.20 16.57
C TRP A 176 6.01 11.57 15.23
N LEU A 177 5.17 10.69 14.70
CA LEU A 177 5.29 10.01 13.40
C LEU A 177 6.61 9.26 13.16
N LYS A 178 7.25 8.76 14.23
CA LYS A 178 8.42 7.89 14.11
C LYS A 178 8.00 6.45 13.76
N SER A 179 8.70 5.82 12.81
CA SER A 179 8.30 4.52 12.24
C SER A 179 8.07 3.44 13.29
N ALA A 180 9.12 2.98 14.00
CA ALA A 180 8.97 1.91 14.98
C ALA A 180 8.35 2.37 16.32
N GLY A 181 8.46 3.66 16.65
CA GLY A 181 7.95 4.19 17.91
C GLY A 181 6.50 4.66 17.87
N MET A 182 5.88 4.75 16.69
CA MET A 182 4.50 5.22 16.55
C MET A 182 3.78 4.65 15.33
N LEU A 183 4.32 4.83 14.11
CA LEU A 183 3.59 4.51 12.89
C LEU A 183 3.27 3.01 12.77
N LEU A 184 4.26 2.14 12.94
CA LEU A 184 4.05 0.69 12.87
C LEU A 184 3.17 0.18 14.01
N PRO A 185 3.39 0.52 15.30
CA PRO A 185 2.49 0.12 16.38
C PRO A 185 1.04 0.58 16.15
N MET A 186 0.83 1.87 15.87
CA MET A 186 -0.52 2.39 15.70
C MET A 186 -1.19 1.85 14.43
N GLY A 187 -0.45 1.75 13.34
CA GLY A 187 -0.97 1.16 12.10
C GLY A 187 -1.37 -0.30 12.26
N TYR A 188 -0.61 -1.06 13.05
CA TYR A 188 -0.98 -2.42 13.43
C TYR A 188 -2.24 -2.45 14.30
N LEU A 189 -2.30 -1.63 15.35
CA LEU A 189 -3.45 -1.59 16.27
C LEU A 189 -4.74 -1.13 15.58
N ILE A 190 -4.66 -0.17 14.67
CA ILE A 190 -5.81 0.29 13.87
C ILE A 190 -6.19 -0.78 12.85
N GLY A 191 -5.23 -1.31 12.12
CA GLY A 191 -5.48 -2.28 11.05
C GLY A 191 -6.03 -3.63 11.50
N ASN A 192 -5.76 -4.01 12.77
CA ASN A 192 -6.33 -5.21 13.40
C ASN A 192 -7.55 -4.92 14.29
N GLY A 193 -8.06 -3.69 14.28
CA GLY A 193 -9.31 -3.34 14.96
C GLY A 193 -9.21 -3.13 16.47
N TYR A 194 -8.00 -3.08 17.06
CA TYR A 194 -7.83 -2.74 18.48
C TYR A 194 -8.15 -1.28 18.77
N ALA A 195 -7.74 -0.38 17.87
CA ALA A 195 -7.96 1.05 17.98
C ALA A 195 -8.79 1.58 16.82
N ASN A 196 -9.80 2.40 17.10
CA ASN A 196 -10.61 3.08 16.09
C ASN A 196 -10.07 4.49 15.82
N VAL A 197 -10.02 4.92 14.57
CA VAL A 197 -9.62 6.28 14.20
C VAL A 197 -10.62 7.29 14.78
N ILE A 198 -10.11 8.28 15.50
CA ILE A 198 -10.90 9.36 16.11
C ILE A 198 -10.57 10.67 15.39
N GLY A 199 -11.52 11.16 14.61
CA GLY A 199 -11.38 12.38 13.81
C GLY A 199 -11.48 12.08 12.31
N ASP A 200 -10.98 13.00 11.49
CA ASP A 200 -10.96 12.87 10.05
C ASP A 200 -9.90 11.84 9.61
N PRO A 201 -10.30 10.75 8.92
CA PRO A 201 -9.36 9.71 8.47
C PRO A 201 -8.36 10.21 7.41
N ASN A 202 -8.60 11.37 6.81
CA ASN A 202 -7.72 11.96 5.81
C ASN A 202 -6.64 12.88 6.40
N THR A 203 -6.64 13.10 7.71
CA THR A 203 -5.63 13.94 8.35
C THR A 203 -4.79 13.16 9.35
N VAL A 204 -3.47 13.35 9.30
CA VAL A 204 -2.55 12.68 10.21
C VAL A 204 -2.71 13.15 11.67
N GLU A 205 -3.28 14.32 11.89
CA GLU A 205 -3.57 14.83 13.24
C GLU A 205 -4.61 13.99 13.99
N SER A 206 -5.49 13.29 13.27
CA SER A 206 -6.44 12.33 13.85
C SER A 206 -5.76 11.18 14.58
N MET A 207 -4.50 10.86 14.24
CA MET A 207 -3.68 9.90 14.96
C MET A 207 -3.50 10.29 16.43
N ARG A 208 -3.29 11.58 16.73
CA ARG A 208 -3.12 12.05 18.10
C ARG A 208 -4.38 11.81 18.94
N ASN A 209 -5.54 12.12 18.38
CA ASN A 209 -6.83 11.86 19.03
C ASN A 209 -7.07 10.36 19.22
N THR A 210 -6.69 9.55 18.23
CA THR A 210 -6.79 8.09 18.29
C THR A 210 -5.91 7.51 19.40
N ILE A 211 -4.67 7.98 19.55
CA ILE A 211 -3.76 7.57 20.62
C ILE A 211 -4.37 7.88 21.98
N TYR A 212 -4.80 9.12 22.23
CA TYR A 212 -5.38 9.50 23.52
C TYR A 212 -6.70 8.79 23.83
N ALA A 213 -7.51 8.48 22.83
CA ALA A 213 -8.77 7.75 23.02
C ALA A 213 -8.56 6.25 23.28
N PHE A 214 -7.61 5.63 22.62
CA PHE A 214 -7.30 4.20 22.80
C PHE A 214 -6.50 3.93 24.08
N PHE A 215 -5.43 4.69 24.28
CA PHE A 215 -4.59 4.58 25.46
C PHE A 215 -5.18 5.40 26.61
N ASN A 216 -4.61 6.55 26.92
CA ASN A 216 -5.15 7.51 27.87
C ASN A 216 -4.56 8.91 27.62
N GLU A 217 -5.02 9.92 28.36
CA GLU A 217 -4.58 11.32 28.20
C GLU A 217 -3.13 11.58 28.60
N ASP A 218 -2.50 10.65 29.35
CA ASP A 218 -1.10 10.72 29.80
C ASP A 218 -0.12 10.09 28.78
N ALA A 219 -0.61 9.68 27.59
CA ALA A 219 0.22 9.11 26.53
C ALA A 219 1.40 10.05 26.18
N SER A 220 2.62 9.52 26.32
CA SER A 220 3.84 10.31 26.06
C SER A 220 4.17 10.34 24.57
N ILE A 221 4.05 11.52 23.96
CA ILE A 221 4.46 11.81 22.58
C ILE A 221 5.49 12.95 22.64
N PRO A 222 6.77 12.64 22.94
CA PRO A 222 7.78 13.68 23.18
C PRO A 222 8.24 14.36 21.89
N GLU A 223 8.72 15.61 22.03
CA GLU A 223 9.35 16.37 20.96
C GLU A 223 10.89 16.28 21.03
N VAL A 224 11.56 16.71 19.96
CA VAL A 224 13.02 16.72 19.90
C VAL A 224 13.57 17.58 21.03
N GLY A 225 14.48 17.00 21.84
CA GLY A 225 15.06 17.65 23.02
C GLY A 225 14.42 17.26 24.35
N ASP A 226 13.27 16.60 24.34
CA ASP A 226 12.66 16.07 25.56
C ASP A 226 13.45 14.87 26.09
N THR A 227 13.43 14.70 27.40
CA THR A 227 14.13 13.59 28.10
C THR A 227 13.72 12.21 27.60
N TYR A 228 12.46 12.07 27.23
CA TYR A 228 11.87 10.80 26.78
C TYR A 228 11.76 10.67 25.25
N TYR A 229 12.39 11.58 24.50
CA TYR A 229 12.46 11.50 23.04
C TYR A 229 13.43 10.39 22.59
N SER A 230 13.19 9.81 21.42
CA SER A 230 13.93 8.72 20.77
C SER A 230 13.72 7.33 21.42
N TYR A 231 14.32 6.30 20.83
CA TYR A 231 14.26 4.93 21.38
C TYR A 231 14.78 4.86 22.82
N LYS A 232 15.91 5.54 23.08
CA LYS A 232 16.48 5.67 24.42
C LYS A 232 15.48 6.28 25.39
N GLY A 233 14.84 7.37 24.98
CA GLY A 233 13.89 8.10 25.82
C GLY A 233 12.61 7.31 26.11
N ALA A 234 12.05 6.62 25.11
CA ALA A 234 10.87 5.79 25.29
C ALA A 234 11.15 4.60 26.23
N LEU A 235 12.30 3.92 26.08
CA LEU A 235 12.69 2.84 27.00
C LEU A 235 12.93 3.36 28.43
N ARG A 236 13.55 4.53 28.55
CA ARG A 236 13.73 5.21 29.84
C ARG A 236 12.39 5.60 30.49
N CYS A 237 11.42 6.08 29.73
CA CYS A 237 10.06 6.37 30.19
C CYS A 237 9.41 5.16 30.82
N LEU A 238 9.54 3.97 30.20
CA LEU A 238 9.09 2.70 30.77
C LEU A 238 9.84 2.33 32.07
N SER A 239 11.17 2.43 32.03
CA SER A 239 12.04 2.04 33.15
C SER A 239 11.82 2.92 34.39
N GLU A 240 11.54 4.22 34.21
CA GLU A 240 11.24 5.16 35.28
C GLU A 240 9.75 5.18 35.68
N GLU A 241 8.96 4.17 35.27
CA GLU A 241 7.54 4.00 35.58
C GLU A 241 6.66 5.20 35.16
N ARG A 242 7.04 5.91 34.07
CA ARG A 242 6.26 7.02 33.51
C ARG A 242 5.21 6.55 32.53
N GLY A 243 5.34 5.32 32.04
CA GLY A 243 4.37 4.66 31.20
C GLY A 243 4.43 3.14 31.41
N ASP A 244 3.48 2.45 30.81
CA ASP A 244 3.29 1.00 30.91
C ASP A 244 3.90 0.27 29.72
N ILE A 245 4.02 0.93 28.57
CA ILE A 245 4.43 0.35 27.30
C ILE A 245 5.44 1.28 26.63
N ALA A 246 6.60 0.77 26.22
CA ALA A 246 7.53 1.51 25.35
C ALA A 246 7.47 0.96 23.92
N PHE A 247 7.19 1.83 22.94
CA PHE A 247 7.27 1.47 21.53
C PHE A 247 8.65 1.82 20.98
N VAL A 248 9.42 0.80 20.60
CA VAL A 248 10.84 0.94 20.25
C VAL A 248 11.23 0.04 19.08
N ALA A 249 12.47 0.24 18.57
CA ALA A 249 13.08 -0.75 17.68
C ALA A 249 13.47 -2.01 18.45
N ASP A 250 13.42 -3.16 17.81
CA ASP A 250 13.68 -4.48 18.39
C ASP A 250 15.10 -4.67 18.94
N THR A 251 16.05 -3.81 18.59
CA THR A 251 17.42 -3.80 19.14
C THR A 251 17.62 -2.85 20.34
N THR A 252 16.55 -2.19 20.81
CA THR A 252 16.69 -1.06 21.73
C THR A 252 17.10 -1.50 23.15
N VAL A 253 16.53 -2.59 23.66
CA VAL A 253 16.87 -3.10 25.00
C VAL A 253 18.33 -3.55 25.03
N ASP A 254 18.74 -4.38 24.08
CA ASP A 254 20.12 -4.88 23.97
C ASP A 254 21.11 -3.71 23.88
N TYR A 255 20.87 -2.78 22.97
CA TYR A 255 21.79 -1.68 22.72
C TYR A 255 21.97 -0.73 23.91
N TYR A 256 20.92 -0.40 24.66
CA TYR A 256 21.00 0.57 25.75
C TYR A 256 21.16 -0.07 27.13
N CYS A 257 20.53 -1.21 27.38
CA CYS A 257 20.42 -1.80 28.69
C CYS A 257 21.19 -3.11 28.87
N VAL A 258 21.75 -3.69 27.81
CA VAL A 258 22.71 -4.80 27.87
C VAL A 258 24.11 -4.28 27.52
N ASP A 259 24.34 -3.84 26.28
CA ASP A 259 25.68 -3.44 25.81
C ASP A 259 26.21 -2.15 26.46
N ARG A 260 25.33 -1.22 26.84
CA ARG A 260 25.65 0.10 27.39
C ARG A 260 25.01 0.38 28.75
N VAL A 261 24.73 -0.65 29.52
CA VAL A 261 24.07 -0.54 30.84
C VAL A 261 24.82 0.40 31.79
N ASP A 262 26.16 0.35 31.79
CA ASP A 262 27.01 1.20 32.66
C ASP A 262 26.83 2.71 32.37
N SER A 263 26.42 3.05 31.13
CA SER A 263 26.15 4.42 30.70
C SER A 263 24.70 4.86 30.90
N ASN A 264 23.82 3.94 31.30
CA ASN A 264 22.38 4.14 31.38
C ASN A 264 21.82 3.64 32.72
N SER A 265 22.16 4.33 33.82
CA SER A 265 21.78 3.95 35.19
C SER A 265 20.25 3.89 35.47
N TRP A 266 19.43 4.27 34.50
CA TRP A 266 17.97 4.17 34.53
C TRP A 266 17.45 2.83 34.02
N CYS A 267 18.30 2.00 33.41
CA CYS A 267 17.91 0.67 32.95
C CYS A 267 17.50 -0.24 34.16
N LEU A 268 16.46 -1.01 33.93
CA LEU A 268 16.11 -2.15 34.80
C LEU A 268 17.05 -3.33 34.47
N ASP A 269 17.01 -4.37 35.30
CA ASP A 269 17.69 -5.61 34.95
C ASP A 269 17.05 -6.20 33.65
N GLU A 270 17.85 -6.85 32.81
CA GLU A 270 17.40 -7.39 31.52
C GLU A 270 16.14 -8.26 31.66
N SER A 271 16.06 -9.08 32.70
CA SER A 271 14.91 -9.95 33.00
C SER A 271 13.64 -9.22 33.44
N GLU A 272 13.72 -7.91 33.69
CA GLU A 272 12.56 -7.06 34.00
C GLU A 272 11.92 -6.44 32.80
N TYR A 273 12.49 -6.64 31.58
CA TYR A 273 11.87 -6.28 30.31
C TYR A 273 11.25 -7.50 29.65
N VAL A 274 10.03 -7.34 29.15
CA VAL A 274 9.35 -8.32 28.31
C VAL A 274 9.08 -7.69 26.95
N GLU A 275 9.64 -8.30 25.93
CA GLU A 275 9.50 -7.87 24.54
C GLU A 275 8.35 -8.61 23.88
N LEU A 276 7.38 -7.88 23.33
CA LEU A 276 6.22 -8.44 22.66
C LEU A 276 6.51 -8.75 21.18
N PRO A 277 5.64 -9.49 20.47
CA PRO A 277 5.77 -9.73 19.04
C PRO A 277 5.89 -8.43 18.22
N LEU A 278 6.49 -8.52 17.03
CA LEU A 278 6.68 -7.37 16.16
C LEU A 278 5.35 -6.87 15.58
N PHE A 279 5.16 -5.56 15.58
CA PHE A 279 4.07 -4.89 14.84
C PHE A 279 4.31 -4.85 13.32
N GLY A 280 5.57 -5.00 12.91
CA GLY A 280 6.01 -4.94 11.54
C GLY A 280 7.49 -4.58 11.44
N ARG A 281 7.96 -4.45 10.22
CA ARG A 281 9.36 -4.14 9.91
C ARG A 281 9.45 -2.79 9.21
N ALA A 282 10.27 -1.88 9.73
CA ALA A 282 10.68 -0.70 9.00
C ALA A 282 11.82 -1.07 8.06
N PRO A 283 11.76 -0.72 6.77
CA PRO A 283 12.79 -1.05 5.82
C PRO A 283 14.11 -0.32 6.14
N GLY A 284 15.22 -0.88 5.70
CA GLY A 284 16.48 -0.15 5.52
C GLY A 284 16.32 0.87 4.39
N HIS A 285 17.41 1.54 3.99
CA HIS A 285 17.34 2.46 2.86
C HIS A 285 17.42 1.64 1.56
N PRO A 286 16.32 1.51 0.80
CA PRO A 286 16.35 0.82 -0.47
C PRO A 286 16.97 1.65 -1.57
N VAL A 287 17.54 0.95 -2.55
CA VAL A 287 17.88 1.48 -3.85
C VAL A 287 16.66 1.33 -4.73
N MET A 288 16.06 2.43 -5.13
CA MET A 288 14.83 2.47 -5.92
C MET A 288 15.11 2.72 -7.40
N TYR A 289 14.27 2.18 -8.27
CA TYR A 289 14.28 2.42 -9.71
C TYR A 289 12.85 2.50 -10.26
N ASN A 290 12.71 2.94 -11.49
CA ASN A 290 11.41 2.96 -12.19
C ASN A 290 11.38 1.87 -13.28
N PRO A 291 10.56 0.81 -13.15
CA PRO A 291 10.50 -0.29 -14.12
C PRO A 291 9.94 0.14 -15.50
N ILE A 292 9.38 1.35 -15.61
CA ILE A 292 8.89 1.90 -16.88
C ILE A 292 10.03 2.56 -17.68
N THR A 293 11.05 3.10 -17.01
CA THR A 293 12.16 3.84 -17.64
C THR A 293 13.47 3.11 -17.66
N MET A 294 13.58 2.00 -16.91
CA MET A 294 14.75 1.14 -16.83
C MET A 294 14.33 -0.30 -17.05
N SER A 295 14.91 -0.98 -18.04
CA SER A 295 14.57 -2.36 -18.35
C SER A 295 14.95 -3.32 -17.23
N GLU A 296 14.27 -4.45 -17.13
CA GLU A 296 14.59 -5.51 -16.18
C GLU A 296 16.03 -6.06 -16.39
N GLU A 297 16.50 -6.08 -17.66
CA GLU A 297 17.85 -6.51 -17.99
C GLU A 297 18.90 -5.53 -17.46
N LYS A 298 18.73 -4.21 -17.69
CA LYS A 298 19.61 -3.16 -17.15
C LYS A 298 19.59 -3.19 -15.63
N ALA A 299 18.39 -3.28 -15.02
CA ALA A 299 18.21 -3.39 -13.57
C ALA A 299 19.00 -4.58 -12.99
N GLY A 300 18.92 -5.75 -13.63
CA GLY A 300 19.66 -6.94 -13.21
C GLY A 300 21.18 -6.79 -13.29
N ILE A 301 21.70 -6.13 -14.34
CA ILE A 301 23.14 -5.85 -14.49
C ILE A 301 23.62 -4.92 -13.37
N VAL A 302 22.91 -3.83 -13.13
CA VAL A 302 23.25 -2.84 -12.10
C VAL A 302 23.14 -3.44 -10.70
N LYS A 303 22.05 -4.19 -10.42
CA LYS A 303 21.86 -4.92 -9.16
C LYS A 303 23.06 -5.80 -8.83
N LYS A 304 23.54 -6.56 -9.82
CA LYS A 304 24.69 -7.44 -9.63
C LYS A 304 25.93 -6.65 -9.18
N VAL A 305 26.24 -5.51 -9.82
CA VAL A 305 27.39 -4.69 -9.43
C VAL A 305 27.24 -4.15 -8.01
N LEU A 306 26.04 -3.70 -7.62
CA LEU A 306 25.78 -3.21 -6.28
C LEU A 306 25.96 -4.30 -5.21
N LEU A 307 25.54 -5.52 -5.50
CA LEU A 307 25.67 -6.66 -4.57
C LEU A 307 27.12 -7.15 -4.42
N GLU A 308 27.97 -6.92 -5.41
CA GLU A 308 29.39 -7.33 -5.43
C GLU A 308 30.33 -6.24 -4.88
N MET A 309 29.80 -5.09 -4.38
CA MET A 309 30.64 -3.99 -3.87
C MET A 309 31.49 -4.37 -2.65
N GLU A 310 30.98 -5.25 -1.78
CA GLU A 310 31.72 -5.73 -0.60
C GLU A 310 32.89 -6.68 -0.94
N ASP A 311 32.96 -7.13 -2.18
CA ASP A 311 33.99 -8.10 -2.64
C ASP A 311 35.33 -7.44 -3.02
N ASP A 312 35.39 -6.09 -3.04
CA ASP A 312 36.65 -5.38 -3.35
C ASP A 312 36.89 -4.16 -2.43
N ASP A 313 38.20 -3.86 -2.22
CA ASP A 313 38.62 -2.81 -1.25
C ASP A 313 38.09 -1.42 -1.59
N VAL A 314 37.81 -1.07 -2.85
CA VAL A 314 37.27 0.23 -3.26
C VAL A 314 35.79 0.29 -3.02
N GLY A 315 35.08 -0.80 -3.31
CA GLY A 315 33.66 -0.95 -3.03
C GLY A 315 33.38 -0.88 -1.52
N GLU A 316 34.19 -1.56 -0.69
CA GLU A 316 34.09 -1.51 0.78
C GLU A 316 34.28 -0.09 1.32
N GLU A 317 35.28 0.68 0.82
CA GLU A 317 35.48 2.09 1.19
C GLU A 317 34.26 2.97 0.83
N ILE A 318 33.63 2.75 -0.34
CA ILE A 318 32.45 3.50 -0.76
C ILE A 318 31.23 3.14 0.10
N LEU A 319 31.06 1.87 0.45
CA LEU A 319 30.00 1.41 1.32
C LEU A 319 30.10 2.04 2.72
N ASP A 320 31.32 2.17 3.27
CA ASP A 320 31.53 2.78 4.58
C ASP A 320 31.43 4.30 4.56
N ASP A 321 32.10 4.97 3.63
CA ASP A 321 32.30 6.43 3.67
C ASP A 321 31.15 7.20 2.98
N ILE A 322 30.53 6.64 1.94
CA ILE A 322 29.55 7.36 1.10
C ILE A 322 28.13 6.85 1.34
N ILE A 323 27.93 5.53 1.30
CA ILE A 323 26.60 4.91 1.43
C ILE A 323 26.22 4.70 2.90
N ASN A 324 27.22 4.58 3.78
CA ASN A 324 27.04 4.26 5.22
C ASN A 324 26.36 2.91 5.44
N SER A 325 26.75 1.90 4.63
CA SER A 325 26.26 0.53 4.67
C SER A 325 27.40 -0.47 4.88
N PRO A 326 27.96 -0.55 6.10
CA PRO A 326 29.22 -1.30 6.37
C PRO A 326 29.09 -2.82 6.24
N ARG A 327 27.95 -3.33 5.91
CA ARG A 327 27.67 -4.75 5.65
C ARG A 327 27.17 -5.00 4.22
N GLY A 328 27.47 -4.06 3.31
CA GLY A 328 27.14 -4.15 1.90
C GLY A 328 25.69 -3.84 1.55
N ILE A 329 25.38 -4.04 0.29
CA ILE A 329 24.04 -3.95 -0.29
C ILE A 329 23.56 -5.37 -0.54
N VAL A 330 22.30 -5.65 -0.22
CA VAL A 330 21.73 -7.01 -0.34
C VAL A 330 20.53 -7.06 -1.26
N ASP A 331 20.34 -8.22 -1.86
CA ASP A 331 19.10 -8.54 -2.55
C ASP A 331 17.95 -8.71 -1.53
N VAL A 332 16.85 -8.05 -1.75
CA VAL A 332 15.68 -8.11 -0.89
C VAL A 332 14.50 -8.88 -1.51
N GLY A 333 14.73 -9.52 -2.65
CA GLY A 333 13.67 -10.17 -3.42
C GLY A 333 12.84 -9.16 -4.20
N THR A 334 11.57 -9.03 -3.83
CA THR A 334 10.65 -8.08 -4.46
C THR A 334 10.44 -6.83 -3.60
N THR A 335 9.87 -5.78 -4.20
CA THR A 335 9.43 -4.58 -3.47
C THR A 335 8.47 -4.93 -2.33
N VAL A 336 7.57 -5.91 -2.55
CA VAL A 336 6.64 -6.39 -1.52
C VAL A 336 7.38 -7.08 -0.38
N ASP A 337 8.42 -7.87 -0.65
CA ASP A 337 9.22 -8.52 0.40
C ASP A 337 9.90 -7.51 1.31
N HIS A 338 10.35 -6.38 0.76
CA HIS A 338 11.05 -5.34 1.51
C HIS A 338 10.12 -4.32 2.18
N LEU A 339 9.14 -3.79 1.44
CA LEU A 339 8.25 -2.71 1.88
C LEU A 339 6.87 -3.19 2.36
N GLY A 340 6.46 -4.43 2.06
CA GLY A 340 5.08 -4.89 2.25
C GLY A 340 4.62 -4.91 3.70
N THR A 341 5.47 -5.36 4.65
CA THR A 341 5.11 -5.35 6.08
C THR A 341 5.02 -3.93 6.65
N TYR A 342 5.86 -3.02 6.16
CA TYR A 342 5.78 -1.59 6.47
C TYR A 342 4.49 -1.00 5.90
N SER A 343 4.21 -1.23 4.63
CA SER A 343 3.00 -0.79 3.94
C SER A 343 1.73 -1.27 4.63
N SER A 344 1.65 -2.57 4.99
CA SER A 344 0.46 -3.15 5.62
C SER A 344 0.09 -2.48 6.95
N ALA A 345 1.06 -1.96 7.68
CA ALA A 345 0.83 -1.21 8.91
C ALA A 345 0.54 0.27 8.62
N ILE A 346 1.44 0.97 7.93
CA ILE A 346 1.35 2.43 7.85
C ILE A 346 0.17 2.95 7.02
N ARG A 347 -0.33 2.17 6.06
CA ARG A 347 -1.53 2.56 5.30
C ARG A 347 -2.79 2.71 6.18
N ASN A 348 -2.82 2.13 7.37
CA ASN A 348 -3.92 2.27 8.33
C ASN A 348 -3.84 3.57 9.14
N ILE A 349 -2.76 4.32 8.99
CA ILE A 349 -2.57 5.60 9.66
C ILE A 349 -3.37 6.68 8.92
N PRO A 350 -4.26 7.40 9.61
CA PRO A 350 -5.05 8.44 8.97
C PRO A 350 -4.15 9.49 8.31
N GLY A 351 -4.47 9.88 7.09
CA GLY A 351 -3.79 10.93 6.33
C GLY A 351 -2.30 10.71 6.03
N ILE A 352 -1.77 9.50 6.15
CA ILE A 352 -0.33 9.24 6.03
C ILE A 352 0.23 9.56 4.63
N GLN A 353 -0.54 9.32 3.58
CA GLN A 353 -0.09 9.59 2.22
C GLN A 353 0.06 11.09 1.98
N ALA A 354 -0.92 11.89 2.40
CA ALA A 354 -0.85 13.34 2.32
C ALA A 354 0.30 13.91 3.16
N TYR A 355 0.53 13.33 4.35
CA TYR A 355 1.66 13.70 5.20
C TYR A 355 3.01 13.47 4.50
N TYR A 356 3.23 12.28 3.91
CA TYR A 356 4.48 12.00 3.22
C TYR A 356 4.63 12.80 1.92
N GLY A 357 3.54 13.00 1.18
CA GLY A 357 3.54 13.91 0.01
C GLY A 357 4.01 15.31 0.38
N GLY A 358 3.47 15.88 1.46
CA GLY A 358 3.90 17.18 1.98
C GLY A 358 5.31 17.18 2.58
N LYS A 359 5.67 16.12 3.34
CA LYS A 359 6.99 15.99 3.97
C LYS A 359 8.12 15.99 2.94
N TYR A 360 7.93 15.29 1.83
CA TYR A 360 8.95 15.20 0.78
C TYR A 360 8.82 16.29 -0.28
N ALA A 361 7.83 17.19 -0.16
CA ALA A 361 7.56 18.28 -1.09
C ALA A 361 7.53 17.82 -2.57
N ILE A 362 6.90 16.66 -2.81
CA ILE A 362 6.79 16.09 -4.15
C ILE A 362 6.00 17.07 -5.02
N ASN A 363 6.56 17.46 -6.16
CA ASN A 363 5.89 18.34 -7.08
C ASN A 363 4.73 17.62 -7.76
N THR A 364 3.51 18.05 -7.48
CA THR A 364 2.30 17.47 -8.08
C THR A 364 1.86 18.19 -9.35
N SER A 365 2.47 19.34 -9.69
CA SER A 365 2.13 20.11 -10.89
C SER A 365 2.77 19.56 -12.17
N VAL A 366 2.35 18.35 -12.56
CA VAL A 366 2.80 17.73 -13.81
C VAL A 366 1.74 17.98 -14.88
N SER A 367 2.17 18.46 -16.05
CA SER A 367 1.28 18.60 -17.20
C SER A 367 1.31 17.34 -18.05
N PRO A 368 0.15 16.80 -18.46
CA PRO A 368 0.12 15.67 -19.36
C PRO A 368 0.72 16.03 -20.72
N THR A 369 1.36 15.08 -21.37
CA THR A 369 1.88 15.23 -22.72
C THR A 369 0.78 14.96 -23.77
N LYS A 370 -0.25 14.19 -23.38
CA LYS A 370 -1.38 13.84 -24.24
C LYS A 370 -2.52 14.86 -24.11
N ASN A 371 -3.12 15.20 -25.24
CA ASN A 371 -4.30 16.06 -25.34
C ASN A 371 -5.05 15.71 -26.64
N PRO A 372 -6.33 15.25 -26.63
CA PRO A 372 -7.15 15.06 -25.43
C PRO A 372 -6.76 13.85 -24.58
N ILE A 373 -7.18 13.86 -23.31
CA ILE A 373 -7.26 12.68 -22.45
C ILE A 373 -8.66 12.09 -22.60
N ILE A 374 -8.77 10.76 -22.74
CA ILE A 374 -10.03 10.08 -23.02
C ILE A 374 -10.35 9.13 -21.85
N ILE A 375 -11.55 9.29 -21.27
CA ILE A 375 -12.05 8.46 -20.16
C ILE A 375 -13.11 7.50 -20.70
N ALA A 376 -12.88 6.18 -20.61
CA ALA A 376 -13.93 5.20 -20.86
C ALA A 376 -14.86 5.12 -19.65
N TYR A 377 -16.13 5.32 -19.86
CA TYR A 377 -17.14 5.32 -18.83
C TYR A 377 -18.42 4.64 -19.30
N GLU A 378 -18.97 3.72 -18.45
CA GLU A 378 -20.23 3.07 -18.77
C GLU A 378 -21.38 4.07 -18.65
N VAL A 379 -21.98 4.42 -19.77
CA VAL A 379 -23.13 5.31 -19.78
C VAL A 379 -24.39 4.51 -19.47
N ARG A 380 -25.04 4.86 -18.36
CA ARG A 380 -26.36 4.33 -18.01
C ARG A 380 -27.43 5.31 -18.47
N ASP A 381 -28.51 4.80 -19.06
CA ASP A 381 -29.68 5.59 -19.51
C ASP A 381 -30.36 6.42 -18.41
N THR A 382 -29.86 6.35 -17.18
CA THR A 382 -30.50 6.85 -15.96
C THR A 382 -29.74 7.98 -15.26
N TYR A 383 -28.82 8.69 -15.92
CA TYR A 383 -28.28 9.94 -15.37
C TYR A 383 -29.36 11.06 -15.39
N GLU A 384 -30.50 10.80 -14.73
CA GLU A 384 -31.56 11.79 -14.51
C GLU A 384 -31.13 12.90 -13.55
N ASN A 385 -30.15 12.60 -12.68
CA ASN A 385 -29.54 13.56 -11.78
C ASN A 385 -28.32 14.19 -12.45
N ILE A 386 -28.30 15.51 -12.56
CA ILE A 386 -27.18 16.26 -13.14
C ILE A 386 -25.89 16.08 -12.34
N ASP A 387 -26.00 15.84 -11.05
CA ASP A 387 -24.84 15.69 -10.15
C ASP A 387 -24.14 14.34 -10.33
N ALA A 388 -24.84 13.31 -10.80
CA ALA A 388 -24.26 11.99 -11.12
C ALA A 388 -23.72 11.89 -12.56
N ASN A 389 -23.65 12.99 -13.30
CA ASN A 389 -23.20 12.98 -14.69
C ASN A 389 -21.68 12.87 -14.80
N PRO A 390 -21.13 11.81 -15.44
CA PRO A 390 -19.69 11.62 -15.61
C PRO A 390 -18.98 12.76 -16.36
N GLN A 391 -19.72 13.59 -17.11
CA GLN A 391 -19.17 14.79 -17.74
C GLN A 391 -18.61 15.77 -16.70
N LEU A 392 -19.14 15.81 -15.48
CA LEU A 392 -18.61 16.65 -14.39
C LEU A 392 -17.19 16.25 -14.00
N LEU A 393 -16.90 14.94 -13.97
CA LEU A 393 -15.54 14.43 -13.74
C LEU A 393 -14.61 14.82 -14.89
N ALA A 394 -15.06 14.66 -16.15
CA ALA A 394 -14.26 15.04 -17.32
C ALA A 394 -13.97 16.55 -17.32
N ASP A 395 -14.97 17.40 -17.05
CA ASP A 395 -14.84 18.85 -16.99
C ASP A 395 -13.88 19.28 -15.87
N ARG A 396 -13.96 18.62 -14.68
CA ARG A 396 -13.02 18.86 -13.60
C ARG A 396 -11.59 18.50 -13.97
N LEU A 397 -11.36 17.29 -14.51
CA LEU A 397 -10.04 16.86 -14.93
C LEU A 397 -9.48 17.76 -16.05
N ALA A 398 -10.32 18.17 -17.01
CA ALA A 398 -9.91 19.11 -18.04
C ALA A 398 -9.40 20.44 -17.46
N LYS A 399 -10.07 20.93 -16.43
CA LYS A 399 -9.68 22.17 -15.78
C LYS A 399 -8.38 22.01 -14.97
N LYS A 400 -8.27 20.96 -14.16
CA LYS A 400 -7.08 20.72 -13.33
C LYS A 400 -5.83 20.42 -14.18
N LEU A 401 -6.00 19.68 -15.28
CA LEU A 401 -4.91 19.28 -16.17
C LEU A 401 -4.59 20.33 -17.25
N ASN A 402 -5.48 21.30 -17.44
CA ASN A 402 -5.41 22.30 -18.52
C ASN A 402 -5.29 21.68 -19.94
N VAL A 403 -6.04 20.59 -20.18
CA VAL A 403 -6.16 19.91 -21.47
C VAL A 403 -7.64 19.59 -21.76
N THR A 404 -7.95 19.18 -22.97
CA THR A 404 -9.27 18.63 -23.29
C THR A 404 -9.39 17.24 -22.66
N VAL A 405 -10.51 16.96 -21.99
CA VAL A 405 -10.87 15.62 -21.49
C VAL A 405 -12.20 15.23 -22.13
N GLU A 406 -12.23 14.09 -22.77
CA GLU A 406 -13.39 13.57 -23.50
C GLU A 406 -13.87 12.26 -22.87
N LEU A 407 -15.19 12.04 -22.86
CA LEU A 407 -15.76 10.76 -22.49
C LEU A 407 -15.83 9.85 -23.71
N TYR A 408 -15.43 8.61 -23.53
CA TYR A 408 -15.65 7.53 -24.49
C TYR A 408 -16.78 6.65 -23.95
N ASP A 409 -17.95 6.84 -24.52
CA ASP A 409 -19.16 6.17 -24.07
C ASP A 409 -19.10 4.67 -24.41
N VAL A 410 -19.22 3.83 -23.40
CA VAL A 410 -19.24 2.39 -23.53
C VAL A 410 -20.49 1.80 -22.89
N SER A 411 -20.89 0.62 -23.34
CA SER A 411 -22.11 -0.05 -22.87
C SER A 411 -21.84 -1.18 -21.87
N SER A 412 -20.57 -1.49 -21.59
CA SER A 412 -20.20 -2.58 -20.70
C SER A 412 -18.77 -2.43 -20.20
N GLU A 413 -18.44 -3.11 -19.11
CA GLU A 413 -17.08 -3.23 -18.56
C GLU A 413 -16.08 -3.82 -19.58
N GLY A 414 -16.51 -4.81 -20.40
CA GLY A 414 -15.67 -5.36 -21.45
C GLY A 414 -15.32 -4.34 -22.51
N ALA A 415 -16.27 -3.46 -22.86
CA ALA A 415 -15.98 -2.36 -23.78
C ALA A 415 -14.99 -1.34 -23.21
N ILE A 416 -14.91 -1.18 -21.86
CA ILE A 416 -13.85 -0.39 -21.22
C ILE A 416 -12.50 -1.09 -21.42
N ILE A 417 -12.42 -2.41 -21.16
CA ILE A 417 -11.19 -3.18 -21.37
C ILE A 417 -10.69 -3.04 -22.82
N GLU A 418 -11.57 -3.22 -23.80
CA GLU A 418 -11.24 -3.07 -25.22
C GLU A 418 -10.80 -1.63 -25.57
N ALA A 419 -11.49 -0.62 -25.01
CA ALA A 419 -11.12 0.77 -25.24
C ALA A 419 -9.70 1.09 -24.72
N LEU A 420 -9.36 0.61 -23.53
CA LEU A 420 -8.01 0.76 -22.96
C LEU A 420 -6.96 -0.04 -23.73
N ARG A 421 -7.27 -1.31 -24.03
CA ARG A 421 -6.38 -2.22 -24.75
C ARG A 421 -5.93 -1.66 -26.10
N PHE A 422 -6.85 -1.08 -26.85
CA PHE A 422 -6.58 -0.52 -28.19
C PHE A 422 -6.24 0.98 -28.19
N GLY A 423 -6.08 1.59 -27.01
CA GLY A 423 -5.73 3.00 -26.88
C GLY A 423 -6.82 3.98 -27.33
N HIS A 424 -8.08 3.53 -27.37
CA HIS A 424 -9.25 4.39 -27.64
C HIS A 424 -9.62 5.23 -26.41
N ALA A 425 -9.21 4.78 -25.22
CA ALA A 425 -9.30 5.51 -23.97
C ALA A 425 -8.00 5.43 -23.20
N ASP A 426 -7.77 6.38 -22.31
CA ASP A 426 -6.58 6.49 -21.46
C ASP A 426 -6.81 5.87 -20.09
N ILE A 427 -7.96 6.15 -19.49
CA ILE A 427 -8.36 5.56 -18.22
C ILE A 427 -9.78 5.00 -18.31
N GLY A 428 -10.09 4.02 -17.45
CA GLY A 428 -11.43 3.47 -17.32
C GLY A 428 -11.70 3.04 -15.88
N PHE A 429 -12.94 3.29 -15.42
CA PHE A 429 -13.42 2.89 -14.12
C PHE A 429 -14.17 1.56 -14.27
N MET A 430 -13.80 0.54 -13.51
CA MET A 430 -14.42 -0.79 -13.66
C MET A 430 -14.48 -1.57 -12.35
N ASP A 431 -15.29 -2.64 -12.31
CA ASP A 431 -15.36 -3.53 -11.16
C ASP A 431 -14.10 -4.40 -11.03
N GLY A 432 -13.89 -4.98 -9.83
CA GLY A 432 -12.70 -5.77 -9.55
C GLY A 432 -12.57 -7.03 -10.41
N GLY A 433 -13.67 -7.59 -10.91
CA GLY A 433 -13.63 -8.77 -11.79
C GLY A 433 -13.21 -8.41 -13.21
N ALA A 434 -13.75 -7.31 -13.77
CA ALA A 434 -13.34 -6.78 -15.07
C ALA A 434 -11.87 -6.32 -15.03
N ALA A 435 -11.49 -5.61 -13.97
CA ALA A 435 -10.12 -5.17 -13.76
C ALA A 435 -9.14 -6.34 -13.68
N TRP A 436 -9.53 -7.45 -13.01
CA TRP A 436 -8.72 -8.66 -12.95
C TRP A 436 -8.48 -9.28 -14.33
N VAL A 437 -9.51 -9.39 -15.17
CA VAL A 437 -9.36 -9.84 -16.57
C VAL A 437 -8.48 -8.87 -17.36
N GLY A 438 -8.77 -7.56 -17.28
CA GLY A 438 -7.97 -6.53 -17.93
C GLY A 438 -6.48 -6.64 -17.60
N TRP A 439 -6.17 -6.91 -16.32
CA TRP A 439 -4.80 -7.11 -15.86
C TRP A 439 -4.19 -8.42 -16.34
N LYS A 440 -4.86 -9.56 -16.10
CA LYS A 440 -4.28 -10.90 -16.34
C LYS A 440 -4.17 -11.25 -17.81
N GLU A 441 -5.18 -10.88 -18.61
CA GLU A 441 -5.22 -11.27 -20.02
C GLU A 441 -4.65 -10.20 -20.96
N TYR A 442 -4.70 -8.91 -20.54
CA TYR A 442 -4.34 -7.80 -21.43
C TYR A 442 -3.31 -6.83 -20.86
N GLY A 443 -2.73 -7.12 -19.69
CA GLY A 443 -1.64 -6.33 -19.12
C GLY A 443 -2.03 -4.94 -18.59
N LEU A 444 -3.34 -4.62 -18.53
CA LEU A 444 -3.79 -3.35 -17.97
C LEU A 444 -3.35 -3.20 -16.51
N GLN A 445 -3.12 -1.97 -16.07
CA GLN A 445 -2.65 -1.67 -14.73
C GLN A 445 -3.64 -0.78 -13.97
N ALA A 446 -3.69 -0.94 -12.65
CA ALA A 446 -4.46 -0.07 -11.78
C ALA A 446 -3.67 1.21 -11.47
N LEU A 447 -4.32 2.35 -11.57
CA LEU A 447 -3.78 3.67 -11.26
C LEU A 447 -4.21 4.14 -9.87
N ALA A 448 -5.48 4.01 -9.59
CA ALA A 448 -6.12 4.40 -8.35
C ALA A 448 -7.28 3.45 -8.03
N ALA A 449 -7.82 3.49 -6.83
CA ALA A 449 -9.01 2.72 -6.44
C ALA A 449 -9.90 3.53 -5.50
N ASP A 450 -11.21 3.24 -5.51
CA ASP A 450 -12.16 3.85 -4.62
C ASP A 450 -11.98 3.36 -3.16
N LEU A 451 -12.29 4.23 -2.22
CA LEU A 451 -12.31 3.91 -0.80
C LEU A 451 -13.71 3.47 -0.35
N LYS A 452 -13.77 2.39 0.40
CA LYS A 452 -14.99 1.98 1.10
C LYS A 452 -15.22 2.90 2.32
N PRO A 453 -16.44 2.91 2.90
CA PRO A 453 -16.76 3.78 4.04
C PRO A 453 -15.85 3.61 5.27
N ASP A 454 -15.16 2.48 5.38
CA ASP A 454 -14.17 2.21 6.43
C ASP A 454 -12.74 2.67 6.06
N GLY A 455 -12.56 3.36 4.93
CA GLY A 455 -11.29 3.90 4.43
C GLY A 455 -10.40 2.88 3.74
N ARG A 456 -10.84 1.63 3.55
CA ARG A 456 -10.09 0.60 2.82
C ARG A 456 -10.42 0.60 1.33
N SER A 457 -9.44 0.26 0.49
CA SER A 457 -9.63 0.02 -0.95
C SER A 457 -9.97 -1.45 -1.27
N TRP A 458 -10.45 -2.21 -0.30
CA TRP A 458 -10.79 -3.63 -0.41
C TRP A 458 -11.78 -4.03 0.69
N TYR A 459 -12.38 -5.18 0.57
CA TYR A 459 -13.12 -5.86 1.63
C TYR A 459 -12.69 -7.32 1.74
N GLY A 460 -12.65 -7.86 2.97
CA GLY A 460 -12.20 -9.22 3.22
C GLY A 460 -13.31 -10.23 2.95
N ALA A 461 -12.94 -11.39 2.39
CA ALA A 461 -13.79 -12.57 2.38
C ALA A 461 -13.53 -13.41 3.63
N GLN A 462 -14.54 -13.68 4.43
CA GLN A 462 -14.39 -14.31 5.74
C GLN A 462 -15.46 -15.35 5.99
N ALA A 463 -15.11 -16.44 6.66
CA ALA A 463 -16.09 -17.36 7.21
C ALA A 463 -16.47 -16.93 8.62
N TYR A 464 -17.76 -16.93 8.88
CA TYR A 464 -18.33 -16.84 10.21
C TYR A 464 -18.94 -18.19 10.59
N VAL A 465 -18.68 -18.63 11.80
CA VAL A 465 -19.21 -19.85 12.39
C VAL A 465 -19.85 -19.54 13.74
N ARG A 466 -20.72 -20.41 14.25
CA ARG A 466 -21.27 -20.24 15.61
C ARG A 466 -20.18 -20.45 16.66
N ALA A 467 -20.21 -19.67 17.73
CA ALA A 467 -19.20 -19.71 18.78
C ALA A 467 -19.10 -21.09 19.51
N ASP A 468 -20.17 -21.89 19.49
CA ASP A 468 -20.22 -23.24 20.08
C ASP A 468 -19.81 -24.36 19.10
N SER A 469 -19.39 -24.03 17.88
CA SER A 469 -19.02 -25.01 16.84
C SER A 469 -17.62 -25.58 17.07
N ASP A 470 -17.37 -26.78 16.52
CA ASP A 470 -16.05 -27.40 16.48
C ASP A 470 -15.01 -26.56 15.71
N MET A 471 -15.43 -25.87 14.68
CA MET A 471 -14.59 -24.95 13.89
C MET A 471 -14.17 -23.71 14.72
N ALA A 472 -15.10 -23.14 15.50
CA ALA A 472 -14.79 -22.05 16.42
C ALA A 472 -13.80 -22.51 17.52
N GLN A 473 -14.02 -23.69 18.08
CA GLN A 473 -13.13 -24.26 19.08
C GLN A 473 -11.74 -24.52 18.51
N ALA A 474 -11.64 -25.12 17.32
CA ALA A 474 -10.35 -25.37 16.66
C ALA A 474 -9.57 -24.08 16.34
N PHE A 475 -10.28 -22.96 16.08
CA PHE A 475 -9.65 -21.68 15.86
C PHE A 475 -9.24 -20.96 17.17
N LEU A 476 -10.03 -21.16 18.22
CA LEU A 476 -9.77 -20.55 19.55
C LEU A 476 -8.84 -21.40 20.41
N ASP A 477 -8.82 -22.73 20.21
CA ASP A 477 -7.90 -23.64 20.89
C ASP A 477 -6.55 -23.59 20.17
N ASP A 478 -5.58 -22.98 20.77
CA ASP A 478 -4.25 -22.65 20.21
C ASP A 478 -3.31 -23.89 20.11
N ASP A 479 -3.82 -25.03 19.78
CA ASP A 479 -3.03 -26.26 19.69
C ASP A 479 -2.45 -26.52 18.31
N GLU A 480 -2.34 -25.58 17.40
CA GLU A 480 -1.79 -25.68 16.03
C GLU A 480 -2.03 -27.05 15.32
N THR A 481 -2.72 -27.99 15.99
CA THR A 481 -2.92 -29.37 15.52
C THR A 481 -4.23 -29.51 14.76
N THR A 482 -5.18 -28.59 14.94
CA THR A 482 -6.48 -28.64 14.31
C THR A 482 -6.75 -27.38 13.50
N ASP A 483 -6.60 -27.47 12.20
CA ASP A 483 -6.93 -26.41 11.25
C ASP A 483 -8.46 -26.25 11.13
N PRO A 484 -9.04 -25.09 11.47
CA PRO A 484 -10.49 -24.88 11.38
C PRO A 484 -11.05 -25.07 9.97
N PHE A 485 -10.26 -24.80 8.92
CA PHE A 485 -10.69 -24.98 7.53
C PHE A 485 -10.78 -26.46 7.12
N ALA A 486 -9.96 -27.32 7.71
CA ALA A 486 -10.05 -28.77 7.49
C ALA A 486 -11.36 -29.37 8.04
N LEU A 487 -12.02 -28.68 8.98
CA LEU A 487 -13.30 -29.10 9.55
C LEU A 487 -14.52 -28.68 8.71
N PHE A 488 -14.31 -28.00 7.58
CA PHE A 488 -15.39 -27.57 6.69
C PHE A 488 -15.99 -28.71 5.88
N GLU A 489 -15.23 -29.77 5.63
CA GLU A 489 -15.69 -30.93 4.88
C GLU A 489 -16.95 -31.52 5.48
N GLY A 490 -17.99 -31.71 4.66
CA GLY A 490 -19.29 -32.27 5.07
C GLY A 490 -20.20 -31.31 5.85
N LYS A 491 -19.77 -30.08 6.18
CA LYS A 491 -20.64 -29.07 6.82
C LYS A 491 -21.61 -28.47 5.82
N THR A 492 -22.61 -27.74 6.30
CA THR A 492 -23.55 -26.99 5.45
C THR A 492 -23.10 -25.54 5.33
N SER A 493 -22.78 -25.10 4.11
CA SER A 493 -22.34 -23.73 3.85
C SER A 493 -23.47 -22.79 3.43
N CYS A 494 -23.41 -21.54 3.87
CA CYS A 494 -24.28 -20.45 3.47
C CYS A 494 -23.51 -19.46 2.60
N HIS A 495 -23.77 -19.45 1.29
CA HIS A 495 -23.19 -18.52 0.34
C HIS A 495 -24.09 -17.31 0.09
N THR A 496 -23.52 -16.20 -0.34
CA THR A 496 -24.26 -14.95 -0.62
C THR A 496 -24.99 -14.95 -1.97
N GLY A 497 -24.70 -15.92 -2.81
CA GLY A 497 -25.23 -16.10 -4.17
C GLY A 497 -24.15 -16.64 -5.12
N TRP A 498 -24.59 -17.05 -6.30
CA TRP A 498 -23.70 -17.64 -7.30
C TRP A 498 -22.63 -16.67 -7.78
N LEU A 499 -21.37 -17.12 -7.76
CA LEU A 499 -20.15 -16.38 -8.22
C LEU A 499 -19.94 -15.00 -7.58
N LYS A 500 -20.41 -14.81 -6.35
CA LYS A 500 -20.11 -13.58 -5.57
C LYS A 500 -18.72 -13.65 -4.96
N SER A 501 -17.94 -12.55 -5.05
CA SER A 501 -16.52 -12.54 -4.68
C SER A 501 -16.27 -13.03 -3.26
N ALA A 502 -16.70 -12.31 -2.22
CA ALA A 502 -16.42 -12.69 -0.83
C ALA A 502 -17.31 -13.85 -0.33
N GLY A 503 -18.49 -14.05 -0.92
CA GLY A 503 -19.41 -15.10 -0.50
C GLY A 503 -19.20 -16.45 -1.16
N MET A 504 -18.35 -16.53 -2.19
CA MET A 504 -18.13 -17.79 -2.93
C MET A 504 -16.74 -17.87 -3.57
N LEU A 505 -16.36 -16.93 -4.45
CA LEU A 505 -15.16 -17.07 -5.27
C LEU A 505 -13.87 -17.12 -4.44
N LEU A 506 -13.70 -16.15 -3.52
CA LEU A 506 -12.52 -16.12 -2.65
C LEU A 506 -12.46 -17.31 -1.69
N PRO A 507 -13.54 -17.65 -0.95
CA PRO A 507 -13.53 -18.84 -0.10
C PRO A 507 -13.23 -20.14 -0.86
N MET A 508 -13.92 -20.37 -1.97
CA MET A 508 -13.73 -21.61 -2.75
C MET A 508 -12.36 -21.65 -3.42
N GLY A 509 -11.91 -20.52 -4.00
CA GLY A 509 -10.58 -20.44 -4.59
C GLY A 509 -9.47 -20.69 -3.56
N TYR A 510 -9.62 -20.18 -2.34
CA TYR A 510 -8.71 -20.47 -1.24
C TYR A 510 -8.74 -21.96 -0.86
N LEU A 511 -9.94 -22.54 -0.66
CA LEU A 511 -10.09 -23.94 -0.26
C LEU A 511 -9.56 -24.91 -1.32
N ILE A 512 -9.77 -24.61 -2.60
CA ILE A 512 -9.23 -25.41 -3.72
C ILE A 512 -7.71 -25.23 -3.82
N GLY A 513 -7.23 -23.99 -3.80
CA GLY A 513 -5.81 -23.69 -3.96
C GLY A 513 -4.92 -24.24 -2.84
N ASN A 514 -5.46 -24.37 -1.61
CA ASN A 514 -4.76 -24.96 -0.48
C ASN A 514 -5.04 -26.47 -0.31
N GLY A 515 -5.77 -27.10 -1.24
CA GLY A 515 -5.98 -28.53 -1.26
C GLY A 515 -7.00 -29.07 -0.25
N TYR A 516 -7.86 -28.21 0.33
CA TYR A 516 -8.99 -28.67 1.17
C TYR A 516 -10.11 -29.24 0.31
N ALA A 517 -10.40 -28.63 -0.83
CA ALA A 517 -11.45 -29.06 -1.75
C ALA A 517 -10.86 -29.47 -3.10
N GLU A 518 -11.29 -30.63 -3.63
CA GLU A 518 -10.92 -31.09 -4.97
C GLU A 518 -11.97 -30.65 -5.99
N VAL A 519 -11.55 -30.18 -7.16
CA VAL A 519 -12.46 -29.81 -8.25
C VAL A 519 -13.20 -31.02 -8.77
N VAL A 520 -14.54 -30.96 -8.78
CA VAL A 520 -15.43 -32.03 -9.28
C VAL A 520 -16.05 -31.61 -10.62
N GLY A 521 -15.56 -32.15 -11.69
CA GLY A 521 -16.03 -31.85 -13.05
C GLY A 521 -14.91 -31.39 -13.96
N ASP A 522 -15.23 -30.56 -14.96
CA ASP A 522 -14.29 -30.01 -15.89
C ASP A 522 -13.59 -28.77 -15.25
N PRO A 523 -12.26 -28.75 -15.09
CA PRO A 523 -11.55 -27.61 -14.51
C PRO A 523 -11.66 -26.33 -15.35
N ASP A 524 -12.01 -26.45 -16.62
CA ASP A 524 -12.18 -25.30 -17.53
C ASP A 524 -13.63 -24.78 -17.58
N ASP A 525 -14.55 -25.40 -16.82
CA ASP A 525 -15.96 -25.01 -16.76
C ASP A 525 -16.34 -24.51 -15.36
N VAL A 526 -16.78 -23.25 -15.25
CA VAL A 526 -17.20 -22.63 -13.99
C VAL A 526 -18.41 -23.36 -13.35
N ALA A 527 -19.21 -24.10 -14.13
CA ALA A 527 -20.29 -24.91 -13.59
C ALA A 527 -19.78 -26.04 -12.64
N SER A 528 -18.54 -26.47 -12.82
CA SER A 528 -17.88 -27.45 -11.95
C SER A 528 -17.70 -26.95 -10.51
N LEU A 529 -17.66 -25.62 -10.30
CA LEU A 529 -17.63 -25.04 -8.96
C LEU A 529 -18.84 -25.44 -8.12
N ARG A 530 -20.04 -25.52 -8.71
CA ARG A 530 -21.25 -25.94 -8.01
C ARG A 530 -21.14 -27.38 -7.53
N SER A 531 -20.66 -28.27 -8.42
CA SER A 531 -20.42 -29.67 -8.08
C SER A 531 -19.36 -29.83 -7.00
N THR A 532 -18.32 -29.04 -7.06
CA THR A 532 -17.24 -28.99 -6.06
C THR A 532 -17.77 -28.55 -4.68
N ILE A 533 -18.60 -27.50 -4.62
CA ILE A 533 -19.25 -27.05 -3.39
C ILE A 533 -20.08 -28.16 -2.75
N TYR A 534 -20.98 -28.78 -3.51
CA TYR A 534 -21.86 -29.86 -2.99
C TYR A 534 -21.09 -31.13 -2.60
N ASN A 535 -19.97 -31.41 -3.27
CA ASN A 535 -19.11 -32.55 -2.91
C ASN A 535 -18.28 -32.28 -1.65
N PHE A 536 -17.72 -31.10 -1.50
CA PHE A 536 -16.86 -30.74 -0.36
C PHE A 536 -17.69 -30.46 0.89
N PHE A 537 -18.72 -29.64 0.79
CA PHE A 537 -19.61 -29.35 1.90
C PHE A 537 -20.65 -30.49 2.00
N ASN A 538 -21.86 -30.28 1.58
CA ASN A 538 -22.90 -31.28 1.43
C ASN A 538 -24.01 -30.80 0.48
N GLU A 539 -24.99 -31.64 0.20
CA GLU A 539 -26.09 -31.36 -0.74
C GLU A 539 -27.03 -30.21 -0.27
N ASP A 540 -27.01 -29.87 1.02
CA ASP A 540 -27.83 -28.80 1.61
C ASP A 540 -27.12 -27.43 1.58
N ALA A 541 -25.93 -27.35 0.99
CA ALA A 541 -25.20 -26.06 0.84
C ALA A 541 -26.08 -25.01 0.16
N SER A 542 -26.26 -23.86 0.82
CA SER A 542 -27.13 -22.78 0.34
C SER A 542 -26.42 -21.90 -0.68
N ILE A 543 -26.86 -21.94 -1.93
CA ILE A 543 -26.41 -21.05 -3.02
C ILE A 543 -27.64 -20.29 -3.54
N PRO A 544 -28.09 -19.23 -2.87
CA PRO A 544 -29.33 -18.54 -3.20
C PRO A 544 -29.22 -17.72 -4.49
N GLU A 545 -30.36 -17.54 -5.17
CA GLU A 545 -30.51 -16.64 -6.31
C GLU A 545 -31.00 -15.25 -5.86
N SER A 546 -30.85 -14.26 -6.74
CA SER A 546 -31.34 -12.92 -6.46
C SER A 546 -32.86 -12.92 -6.20
N GLY A 547 -33.26 -12.38 -5.04
CA GLY A 547 -34.64 -12.39 -4.56
C GLY A 547 -34.96 -13.48 -3.54
N ASP A 548 -34.07 -14.47 -3.36
CA ASP A 548 -34.22 -15.46 -2.31
C ASP A 548 -33.98 -14.85 -0.93
N PHE A 549 -34.63 -15.42 0.09
CA PHE A 549 -34.59 -14.89 1.46
C PHE A 549 -33.18 -14.86 2.08
N TYR A 550 -32.32 -15.80 1.73
CA TYR A 550 -30.93 -15.89 2.22
C TYR A 550 -29.90 -15.34 1.22
N TYR A 551 -30.35 -14.62 0.19
CA TYR A 551 -29.45 -13.94 -0.73
C TYR A 551 -28.74 -12.74 -0.08
N SER A 552 -27.54 -12.40 -0.56
CA SER A 552 -26.66 -11.32 -0.07
C SER A 552 -25.89 -11.65 1.22
N TYR A 553 -25.03 -10.74 1.65
CA TYR A 553 -24.24 -10.87 2.88
C TYR A 553 -25.13 -11.01 4.11
N GLU A 554 -26.17 -10.17 4.23
CA GLU A 554 -27.16 -10.25 5.32
C GLU A 554 -27.85 -11.61 5.33
N GLY A 555 -28.25 -12.09 4.15
CA GLY A 555 -28.92 -13.38 4.00
C GLY A 555 -28.06 -14.58 4.39
N ALA A 556 -26.77 -14.59 4.00
CA ALA A 556 -25.85 -15.67 4.36
C ALA A 556 -25.55 -15.68 5.89
N LEU A 557 -25.36 -14.52 6.52
CA LEU A 557 -25.18 -14.44 7.98
C LEU A 557 -26.46 -14.89 8.71
N ARG A 558 -27.62 -14.52 8.21
CA ARG A 558 -28.91 -14.95 8.75
C ARG A 558 -29.14 -16.45 8.58
N CYS A 559 -28.70 -17.05 7.46
CA CYS A 559 -28.72 -18.51 7.24
C CYS A 559 -27.96 -19.25 8.35
N LEU A 560 -26.80 -18.77 8.75
CA LEU A 560 -26.02 -19.28 9.89
C LEU A 560 -26.78 -19.09 11.21
N SER A 561 -27.34 -17.90 11.44
CA SER A 561 -28.04 -17.54 12.67
C SER A 561 -29.30 -18.38 12.90
N GLU A 562 -30.01 -18.73 11.84
CA GLU A 562 -31.24 -19.54 11.90
C GLU A 562 -30.95 -21.05 11.78
N GLU A 563 -29.69 -21.45 11.99
CA GLU A 563 -29.23 -22.87 11.97
C GLU A 563 -29.56 -23.59 10.65
N ARG A 564 -29.57 -22.85 9.53
CA ARG A 564 -29.75 -23.41 8.19
C ARG A 564 -28.46 -23.90 7.57
N GLY A 565 -27.33 -23.44 8.13
CA GLY A 565 -26.00 -23.87 7.78
C GLY A 565 -25.05 -23.72 8.97
N ASP A 566 -23.87 -24.25 8.81
CA ASP A 566 -22.82 -24.28 9.84
C ASP A 566 -21.79 -23.17 9.63
N ILE A 567 -21.67 -22.68 8.38
CA ILE A 567 -20.65 -21.70 7.96
C ILE A 567 -21.32 -20.64 7.09
N ALA A 568 -21.10 -19.35 7.37
CA ALA A 568 -21.49 -18.27 6.48
C ALA A 568 -20.26 -17.62 5.84
N PHE A 569 -20.22 -17.55 4.51
CA PHE A 569 -19.21 -16.84 3.75
C PHE A 569 -19.69 -15.43 3.43
N ILE A 570 -19.07 -14.43 4.03
CA ILE A 570 -19.52 -13.04 3.95
C ILE A 570 -18.34 -12.07 3.84
N ALA A 571 -18.66 -10.79 3.58
CA ALA A 571 -17.67 -9.72 3.75
C ALA A 571 -17.39 -9.49 5.24
N ASP A 572 -16.15 -9.21 5.59
CA ASP A 572 -15.67 -8.99 6.96
C ASP A 572 -16.42 -7.88 7.73
N THR A 573 -17.00 -6.90 7.02
CA THR A 573 -17.81 -5.81 7.59
C THR A 573 -19.27 -6.21 7.88
N THR A 574 -19.71 -7.39 7.44
CA THR A 574 -21.15 -7.78 7.46
C THR A 574 -21.69 -7.94 8.87
N TYR A 575 -20.93 -8.56 9.76
CA TYR A 575 -21.32 -8.78 11.16
C TYR A 575 -21.50 -7.44 11.88
N ASP A 576 -20.51 -6.57 11.80
CA ASP A 576 -20.56 -5.26 12.47
C ASP A 576 -21.75 -4.44 11.99
N TYR A 577 -21.97 -4.39 10.69
CA TYR A 577 -23.11 -3.66 10.14
C TYR A 577 -24.46 -4.19 10.64
N ASN A 578 -24.68 -5.50 10.57
CA ASN A 578 -25.98 -6.08 10.89
C ASN A 578 -26.20 -6.28 12.39
N CYS A 579 -25.20 -6.77 13.11
CA CYS A 579 -25.36 -7.21 14.50
C CYS A 579 -24.92 -6.14 15.52
N VAL A 580 -23.91 -5.31 15.20
CA VAL A 580 -23.48 -4.23 16.10
C VAL A 580 -24.25 -2.93 15.82
N GLN A 581 -24.21 -2.45 14.57
CA GLN A 581 -24.82 -1.15 14.22
C GLN A 581 -26.33 -1.22 14.08
N LYS A 582 -26.87 -2.19 13.31
CA LYS A 582 -28.32 -2.37 13.07
C LYS A 582 -29.02 -3.19 14.13
N GLN A 583 -28.29 -3.94 14.95
CA GLN A 583 -28.84 -4.77 16.04
C GLN A 583 -30.03 -5.63 15.58
N ARG A 584 -29.81 -6.37 14.47
CA ARG A 584 -30.85 -7.25 13.93
C ARG A 584 -31.25 -8.32 14.95
N ASN A 585 -32.54 -8.55 15.10
CA ASN A 585 -33.12 -9.47 16.11
C ASN A 585 -32.83 -10.95 15.86
N TRP A 586 -32.24 -11.31 14.73
CA TRP A 586 -31.81 -12.67 14.40
C TRP A 586 -30.32 -12.90 14.68
N CYS A 587 -29.57 -11.89 15.07
CA CYS A 587 -28.17 -12.04 15.47
C CYS A 587 -28.06 -12.87 16.75
N LEU A 588 -27.06 -13.76 16.77
CA LEU A 588 -26.79 -14.64 17.92
C LEU A 588 -25.97 -13.90 18.99
N GLU A 589 -26.41 -14.06 20.23
CA GLU A 589 -25.68 -13.61 21.42
C GLU A 589 -25.57 -14.78 22.39
N ASN A 590 -24.45 -14.90 23.06
CA ASN A 590 -24.26 -15.83 24.16
C ASN A 590 -24.99 -15.40 25.42
N GLU A 591 -25.16 -16.28 26.39
CA GLU A 591 -25.84 -15.98 27.67
C GLU A 591 -25.15 -14.85 28.48
N ASP A 592 -23.86 -14.64 28.26
CA ASP A 592 -23.07 -13.57 28.89
C ASP A 592 -23.10 -12.24 28.13
N GLY A 593 -23.79 -12.18 26.98
CA GLY A 593 -23.90 -10.99 26.14
C GLY A 593 -22.75 -10.84 25.13
N SER A 594 -21.85 -11.81 25.04
CA SER A 594 -20.81 -11.83 24.00
C SER A 594 -21.39 -12.28 22.65
N SER A 595 -20.64 -12.06 21.56
CA SER A 595 -21.04 -12.49 20.23
C SER A 595 -21.25 -14.00 20.16
N GLY A 596 -22.36 -14.44 19.60
CA GLY A 596 -22.63 -15.85 19.29
C GLY A 596 -21.89 -16.38 18.05
N TYR A 597 -20.97 -15.59 17.48
CA TYR A 597 -20.19 -15.92 16.30
C TYR A 597 -18.69 -15.81 16.54
N VAL A 598 -17.93 -16.60 15.79
CA VAL A 598 -16.49 -16.49 15.63
C VAL A 598 -16.18 -16.23 14.16
N ALA A 599 -15.41 -15.18 13.91
CA ALA A 599 -14.85 -14.86 12.59
C ALA A 599 -13.54 -15.61 12.40
N LEU A 600 -13.44 -16.44 11.37
CA LEU A 600 -12.21 -17.17 11.03
C LEU A 600 -11.27 -16.29 10.20
N PRO A 601 -10.01 -16.70 9.96
CA PRO A 601 -9.08 -15.93 9.13
C PRO A 601 -9.64 -15.61 7.73
N LEU A 602 -9.16 -14.52 7.13
CA LEU A 602 -9.58 -14.11 5.78
C LEU A 602 -9.10 -15.10 4.71
N PHE A 603 -9.98 -15.40 3.77
CA PHE A 603 -9.65 -16.17 2.54
C PHE A 603 -8.92 -15.33 1.49
N GLY A 604 -8.99 -14.02 1.60
CA GLY A 604 -8.41 -13.06 0.67
C GLY A 604 -9.16 -11.75 0.68
N LYS A 605 -8.67 -10.83 -0.14
CA LYS A 605 -9.20 -9.46 -0.26
C LYS A 605 -9.83 -9.29 -1.62
N ALA A 606 -11.10 -8.89 -1.68
CA ALA A 606 -11.72 -8.44 -2.92
C ALA A 606 -11.36 -6.96 -3.13
N PRO A 607 -10.79 -6.58 -4.28
CA PRO A 607 -10.46 -5.20 -4.56
C PRO A 607 -11.73 -4.35 -4.64
N SER A 608 -11.61 -3.08 -4.31
CA SER A 608 -12.60 -2.08 -4.65
C SER A 608 -12.53 -1.73 -6.16
N HIS A 609 -13.28 -0.74 -6.62
CA HIS A 609 -13.31 -0.40 -8.06
C HIS A 609 -12.05 0.37 -8.44
N PRO A 610 -11.14 -0.20 -9.24
CA PRO A 610 -9.95 0.50 -9.69
C PRO A 610 -10.21 1.39 -10.91
N VAL A 611 -9.40 2.42 -11.02
CA VAL A 611 -9.18 3.19 -12.24
C VAL A 611 -8.03 2.50 -12.99
N MET A 612 -8.34 1.91 -14.13
CA MET A 612 -7.38 1.15 -14.95
C MET A 612 -6.84 1.97 -16.11
N TYR A 613 -5.63 1.67 -16.54
CA TYR A 613 -4.98 2.23 -17.71
C TYR A 613 -4.16 1.18 -18.45
N ASN A 614 -3.77 1.49 -19.69
CA ASN A 614 -2.85 0.66 -20.45
C ASN A 614 -1.44 1.27 -20.41
N PRO A 615 -0.43 0.60 -19.82
CA PRO A 615 0.93 1.11 -19.74
C PRO A 615 1.60 1.26 -21.11
N ASP A 616 1.16 0.51 -22.14
CA ASP A 616 1.73 0.57 -23.48
C ASP A 616 1.26 1.82 -24.26
N THR A 617 0.12 2.41 -23.88
CA THR A 617 -0.49 3.56 -24.60
C THR A 617 -0.48 4.86 -23.82
N MET A 618 -0.21 4.82 -22.51
CA MET A 618 -0.16 6.00 -21.65
C MET A 618 1.27 6.29 -21.20
N ASP A 619 1.81 7.43 -21.61
CA ASP A 619 3.11 7.89 -21.12
C ASP A 619 3.09 8.27 -19.63
N MET A 620 4.28 8.25 -19.03
CA MET A 620 4.43 8.48 -17.59
C MET A 620 3.98 9.87 -17.12
N TYR A 621 4.15 10.91 -17.94
CA TYR A 621 3.77 12.28 -17.57
C TYR A 621 2.24 12.41 -17.54
N THR A 622 1.58 11.87 -18.56
CA THR A 622 0.11 11.83 -18.62
C THR A 622 -0.46 11.01 -17.47
N ARG A 623 0.11 9.82 -17.19
CA ARG A 623 -0.28 8.98 -16.07
C ARG A 623 -0.14 9.71 -14.73
N ALA A 624 1.01 10.34 -14.51
CA ALA A 624 1.29 11.06 -13.27
C ALA A 624 0.35 12.26 -13.09
N ALA A 625 0.09 13.01 -14.16
CA ALA A 625 -0.82 14.15 -14.11
C ALA A 625 -2.25 13.72 -13.77
N ILE A 626 -2.76 12.65 -14.42
CA ILE A 626 -4.09 12.10 -14.13
C ILE A 626 -4.17 11.63 -12.68
N LEU A 627 -3.21 10.84 -12.21
CA LEU A 627 -3.19 10.35 -10.83
C LEU A 627 -3.23 11.51 -9.84
N THR A 628 -2.40 12.54 -10.06
CA THR A 628 -2.40 13.72 -9.20
C THR A 628 -3.75 14.42 -9.19
N ALA A 629 -4.37 14.62 -10.36
CA ALA A 629 -5.68 15.28 -10.45
C ALA A 629 -6.81 14.46 -9.80
N LEU A 630 -6.72 13.12 -9.84
CA LEU A 630 -7.64 12.22 -9.10
C LEU A 630 -7.44 12.33 -7.59
N MET A 631 -6.20 12.28 -7.11
CA MET A 631 -5.89 12.37 -5.67
C MET A 631 -6.24 13.75 -5.08
N ASP A 632 -6.15 14.82 -5.87
CA ASP A 632 -6.46 16.20 -5.48
C ASP A 632 -7.96 16.40 -5.13
N MET A 633 -8.82 15.47 -5.53
CA MET A 633 -10.23 15.48 -5.11
C MET A 633 -10.43 15.14 -3.64
N ASN A 634 -9.52 14.38 -3.04
CA ASN A 634 -9.61 14.02 -1.62
C ASN A 634 -9.46 15.26 -0.74
N GLY A 635 -10.36 15.42 0.24
CA GLY A 635 -10.33 16.52 1.20
C GLY A 635 -10.69 17.88 0.63
N GLU A 636 -11.16 17.97 -0.62
CA GLU A 636 -11.67 19.19 -1.21
C GLU A 636 -13.17 19.30 -0.98
N GLU A 637 -13.61 20.39 -0.35
CA GLU A 637 -15.00 20.67 0.03
C GLU A 637 -15.45 22.04 -0.50
N TRP A 638 -16.74 22.17 -0.78
CA TRP A 638 -17.33 23.43 -1.16
C TRP A 638 -17.56 24.32 0.06
N ILE A 639 -17.01 25.55 0.04
CA ILE A 639 -17.18 26.55 1.09
C ILE A 639 -18.00 27.71 0.55
N ASP A 640 -19.23 27.90 1.06
CA ASP A 640 -20.09 29.04 0.74
C ASP A 640 -19.95 30.15 1.80
N GLU A 641 -18.84 30.88 1.78
CA GLU A 641 -18.62 32.07 2.62
C GLU A 641 -18.76 33.38 1.83
N GLY A 642 -19.81 33.47 1.00
CA GLY A 642 -20.18 34.70 0.29
C GLY A 642 -19.60 34.87 -1.12
N SER A 643 -18.50 34.26 -1.49
CA SER A 643 -17.96 34.20 -2.85
C SER A 643 -17.99 32.79 -3.44
N GLY A 644 -18.14 31.75 -2.62
CA GLY A 644 -18.14 30.33 -2.97
C GLY A 644 -16.82 29.88 -3.62
N TYR A 645 -16.20 28.84 -3.09
CA TYR A 645 -14.99 28.26 -3.63
C TYR A 645 -14.82 26.80 -3.13
N CYS A 646 -14.08 25.98 -3.85
CA CYS A 646 -13.59 24.72 -3.35
C CYS A 646 -12.33 24.94 -2.51
N TYR A 647 -12.30 24.36 -1.33
CA TYR A 647 -11.14 24.38 -0.44
C TYR A 647 -10.65 22.96 -0.17
N ASN A 648 -9.40 22.70 -0.46
CA ASN A 648 -8.78 21.43 -0.13
C ASN A 648 -8.08 21.53 1.23
N SER A 649 -8.60 20.81 2.21
CA SER A 649 -8.11 20.79 3.59
C SER A 649 -6.74 20.12 3.72
N LEU A 650 -6.35 19.26 2.78
CA LEU A 650 -5.09 18.52 2.76
C LEU A 650 -3.96 19.36 2.16
N THR A 651 -4.19 19.97 0.99
CA THR A 651 -3.20 20.80 0.28
C THR A 651 -3.25 22.27 0.70
N ARG A 652 -4.37 22.70 1.34
CA ARG A 652 -4.71 24.10 1.68
C ARG A 652 -4.93 25.00 0.48
N ASP A 653 -5.20 24.42 -0.67
CA ASP A 653 -5.47 25.16 -1.88
C ASP A 653 -6.92 25.65 -1.92
N VAL A 654 -7.12 26.76 -2.63
CA VAL A 654 -8.43 27.39 -2.87
C VAL A 654 -8.64 27.47 -4.37
N ASP A 655 -9.72 26.84 -4.87
CA ASP A 655 -10.15 26.98 -6.25
C ASP A 655 -11.49 27.72 -6.33
N SER A 656 -11.42 28.98 -6.69
CA SER A 656 -12.58 29.87 -6.83
C SER A 656 -13.22 29.85 -8.22
N GLU A 657 -12.66 29.09 -9.15
CA GLU A 657 -13.13 29.00 -10.52
C GLU A 657 -13.91 27.73 -10.81
N ILE A 658 -14.01 26.80 -9.87
CA ILE A 658 -14.79 25.56 -9.97
C ILE A 658 -16.20 25.81 -9.46
N SER A 659 -17.21 25.21 -10.12
CA SER A 659 -18.59 25.23 -9.62
C SER A 659 -18.80 24.20 -8.51
N PRO A 660 -19.82 24.37 -7.63
CA PRO A 660 -20.03 23.47 -6.49
C PRO A 660 -20.08 22.00 -6.85
N ASN A 661 -20.78 21.63 -7.91
CA ASN A 661 -20.91 20.25 -8.37
C ASN A 661 -19.68 19.67 -9.07
N MET A 662 -18.61 20.42 -9.17
CA MET A 662 -17.28 19.97 -9.64
C MET A 662 -16.23 20.00 -8.54
N CYS A 663 -16.57 20.34 -7.31
CA CYS A 663 -15.71 20.16 -6.14
C CYS A 663 -15.40 18.69 -5.93
N GLY A 664 -14.25 18.40 -5.32
CA GLY A 664 -13.80 17.04 -5.11
C GLY A 664 -14.81 16.16 -4.36
N ASP A 665 -15.36 16.66 -3.27
CA ASP A 665 -16.41 15.99 -2.48
C ASP A 665 -17.65 15.65 -3.32
N SER A 666 -18.14 16.59 -4.13
CA SER A 666 -19.29 16.37 -5.02
C SER A 666 -19.00 15.33 -6.11
N ILE A 667 -17.81 15.35 -6.73
CA ILE A 667 -17.44 14.35 -7.72
C ILE A 667 -17.27 12.96 -7.08
N LEU A 668 -16.64 12.88 -5.92
CA LEU A 668 -16.43 11.62 -5.22
C LEU A 668 -17.76 11.00 -4.78
N ASP A 669 -18.65 11.77 -4.17
CA ASP A 669 -19.93 11.28 -3.64
C ASP A 669 -20.95 11.01 -4.76
N GLU A 670 -21.20 11.98 -5.65
CA GLU A 670 -22.31 11.94 -6.59
C GLU A 670 -21.96 11.20 -7.91
N VAL A 671 -20.72 11.36 -8.42
CA VAL A 671 -20.31 10.74 -9.70
C VAL A 671 -19.68 9.38 -9.48
N LEU A 672 -18.72 9.28 -8.55
CA LEU A 672 -17.95 8.05 -8.30
C LEU A 672 -18.54 7.19 -7.18
N ASN A 673 -19.46 7.73 -6.38
CA ASN A 673 -20.11 7.05 -5.25
C ASN A 673 -19.07 6.44 -4.28
N THR A 674 -18.09 7.24 -3.90
CA THR A 674 -17.01 6.85 -2.98
C THR A 674 -16.67 7.97 -2.00
N GLY A 675 -16.17 7.64 -0.83
CA GLY A 675 -15.65 8.61 0.14
C GLY A 675 -14.25 9.15 -0.19
N GLY A 676 -13.60 8.65 -1.25
CA GLY A 676 -12.27 9.06 -1.67
C GLY A 676 -11.62 8.10 -2.64
N LEU A 677 -10.46 8.47 -3.14
CA LEU A 677 -9.61 7.66 -4.00
C LEU A 677 -8.25 7.45 -3.34
N ILE A 678 -7.62 6.32 -3.62
CA ILE A 678 -6.26 6.02 -3.19
C ILE A 678 -5.45 5.54 -4.39
N ALA A 679 -4.21 6.00 -4.50
CA ALA A 679 -3.26 5.43 -5.45
C ALA A 679 -2.97 3.97 -5.09
N VAL A 680 -2.96 3.09 -6.07
CA VAL A 680 -2.72 1.66 -5.86
C VAL A 680 -1.70 1.09 -6.84
N ASN A 681 -0.95 0.10 -6.36
CA ASN A 681 -0.19 -0.79 -7.22
C ASN A 681 -1.07 -1.99 -7.59
N THR A 682 -1.04 -2.40 -8.84
CA THR A 682 -1.90 -3.47 -9.38
C THR A 682 -1.75 -4.78 -8.60
N GLN A 683 -0.51 -5.22 -8.37
CA GLN A 683 -0.24 -6.46 -7.65
C GLN A 683 -0.69 -6.39 -6.19
N GLU A 684 -0.48 -5.26 -5.53
CA GLU A 684 -0.92 -5.09 -4.14
C GLU A 684 -2.45 -5.02 -4.02
N HIS A 685 -3.09 -4.32 -4.95
CA HIS A 685 -4.55 -4.14 -4.93
C HIS A 685 -5.32 -5.41 -5.32
N MET A 686 -4.85 -6.12 -6.36
CA MET A 686 -5.55 -7.27 -6.93
C MET A 686 -4.87 -8.62 -6.70
N GLY A 687 -3.61 -8.66 -6.19
CA GLY A 687 -2.84 -9.91 -6.08
C GLY A 687 -3.53 -10.95 -5.19
N SER A 688 -3.95 -10.58 -3.99
CA SER A 688 -4.65 -11.48 -3.07
C SER A 688 -5.98 -12.01 -3.65
N TYR A 689 -6.67 -11.19 -4.42
CA TYR A 689 -7.85 -11.61 -5.17
C TYR A 689 -7.49 -12.64 -6.24
N SER A 690 -6.47 -12.32 -7.04
CA SER A 690 -5.97 -13.19 -8.09
C SER A 690 -5.52 -14.55 -7.58
N ASP A 691 -4.75 -14.58 -6.49
CA ASP A 691 -4.22 -15.81 -5.90
C ASP A 691 -5.33 -16.80 -5.52
N SER A 692 -6.45 -16.27 -5.03
CA SER A 692 -7.60 -17.09 -4.68
C SER A 692 -8.43 -17.46 -5.91
N ILE A 693 -8.90 -16.49 -6.68
CA ILE A 693 -9.88 -16.78 -7.75
C ILE A 693 -9.31 -17.57 -8.92
N SER A 694 -7.99 -17.49 -9.17
CA SER A 694 -7.35 -18.29 -10.23
C SER A 694 -7.49 -19.80 -10.01
N ASN A 695 -7.79 -20.25 -8.79
CA ASN A 695 -8.05 -21.67 -8.48
C ASN A 695 -9.51 -22.09 -8.72
N VAL A 696 -10.39 -21.13 -9.02
CA VAL A 696 -11.80 -21.43 -9.32
C VAL A 696 -11.91 -21.99 -10.74
N PRO A 697 -12.52 -23.17 -10.95
CA PRO A 697 -12.61 -23.78 -12.28
C PRO A 697 -13.30 -22.85 -13.28
N GLY A 698 -12.73 -22.69 -14.46
CA GLY A 698 -13.29 -21.94 -15.58
C GLY A 698 -13.53 -20.44 -15.33
N ILE A 699 -12.92 -19.83 -14.31
CA ILE A 699 -13.22 -18.44 -13.91
C ILE A 699 -12.82 -17.42 -14.98
N ALA A 700 -11.69 -17.61 -15.66
CA ALA A 700 -11.25 -16.72 -16.72
C ALA A 700 -12.26 -16.67 -17.87
N ALA A 701 -12.62 -17.84 -18.42
CA ALA A 701 -13.62 -17.96 -19.47
C ALA A 701 -15.02 -17.44 -19.05
N TYR A 702 -15.37 -17.62 -17.76
CA TYR A 702 -16.61 -17.04 -17.23
C TYR A 702 -16.58 -15.51 -17.26
N TYR A 703 -15.50 -14.88 -16.84
CA TYR A 703 -15.39 -13.44 -16.84
C TYR A 703 -15.29 -12.85 -18.26
N GLU A 704 -14.55 -13.51 -19.17
CA GLU A 704 -14.56 -13.13 -20.59
C GLU A 704 -15.99 -13.13 -21.14
N GLY A 705 -16.73 -14.22 -20.90
CA GLY A 705 -18.13 -14.31 -21.34
C GLY A 705 -19.07 -13.32 -20.61
N LYS A 706 -18.84 -13.05 -19.33
CA LYS A 706 -19.64 -12.09 -18.53
C LYS A 706 -19.50 -10.69 -19.04
N TYR A 707 -18.29 -10.29 -19.41
CA TYR A 707 -17.98 -8.93 -19.85
C TYR A 707 -18.04 -8.76 -21.38
N ASP A 708 -18.30 -9.83 -22.13
CA ASP A 708 -18.42 -9.84 -23.60
C ASP A 708 -17.13 -9.33 -24.29
N ILE A 709 -15.96 -9.85 -23.83
CA ILE A 709 -14.62 -9.50 -24.31
C ILE A 709 -14.18 -10.44 -25.43
#